data_ca449565148f3d8cd075c363281e08c6
#
_entry.id   ca449565148f3d8cd075c363281e08c6
#
_cell.length_a   1.000
_cell.length_b   1.000
_cell.length_c   1.000
_cell.angle_alpha   90.00
_cell.angle_beta   90.00
_cell.angle_gamma   90.00
#
_symmetry.space_group_name_H-M   'P 1'
#
loop_
_entity.id
_entity.type
_entity.pdbx_description
1 polymer ?
#
loop_
_entity_poly.entity_id
_entity_poly.type
_entity_poly.pdbx_seq_one_letter_code
_entity_poly.pdbx_strand_id
1 'polypeptide(L)'
;LFKEAVIMSALCRYQVAVCLFLFFVVTPFYSVDAYSSVVNTSAAQSLHSAELIARARSEDLAAREQWRKLLFFAPTWFSGEKSLVDDPDFFLAKNGKTDALAELNATLNAFLDGSADERQEALCQYPSRRHWLEQSLNVKFTDPVPSNQSEICKRLSIFKNSVASNKASLVFSSYYPGNPGSLFGHTLLKFAKLNSEGQNTNELLDFGLNHAAHPTTTNPFLYTVMGLSGMFPGYISFMPYYVKVQEYNNSESRDLWEYELSLRPEEVRQALWSVFELSTHAIDYYYFDDNCSLLMLAILEIARPSLKLVDKFDAWVIPGDTIRVVWEYPGLVSQVKYRASNVRRYLLLEGKLSDFERAAFNKLIEGKKRNAFSLAPLEGMTPEQKMRVFDTILEYIDADEQLAGSMEAAKWKNERAVLLTSRAQLGLPSPLEKVEKPQFEAPHEAYPPTRLTLGGILNRSRAKDLKSGALLGWRPALHTLDNPVSGMGADLGIAFFNLEYLVHRNKIWLREFTPLSIETLPVEKPHLSAHSWHFGFGYKQNCFAACGQTTVNFGYGRAWRLVNEGGRIALRADVKAGDDADAGLFVEPGVSAHVNVPFKQSTRWITKFSLSQARSQSRLPVWNHEVTSSFVARPFTPVELEFAAGMQNLSLEWRARSSWYF
;
A
#
# COMPACT_ATOMS: atom_id res chain seq x y z
N LEU A 1 17.44 29.99 2.22
CA LEU A 1 17.65 29.31 3.50
C LEU A 1 17.85 27.79 3.34
N PHE A 2 18.57 27.36 2.30
CA PHE A 2 18.97 25.95 2.10
C PHE A 2 20.27 25.85 1.29
N LYS A 3 21.27 26.68 1.64
CA LYS A 3 22.55 26.69 0.94
C LYS A 3 23.79 26.90 1.84
N GLU A 4 23.67 26.73 3.16
CA GLU A 4 24.82 26.96 4.08
C GLU A 4 25.06 25.81 5.09
N ALA A 5 24.81 24.57 4.72
CA ALA A 5 25.07 23.41 5.58
C ALA A 5 26.01 22.35 4.98
N VAL A 6 26.85 22.68 3.99
CA VAL A 6 27.76 21.72 3.34
C VAL A 6 29.25 22.11 3.39
N ILE A 7 29.61 23.15 4.11
CA ILE A 7 31.04 23.54 4.24
C ILE A 7 31.41 23.62 5.73
N MET A 8 31.48 22.51 6.42
CA MET A 8 32.16 22.40 7.72
C MET A 8 32.49 20.96 8.13
N SER A 9 33.06 20.15 7.23
CA SER A 9 33.61 18.84 7.58
C SER A 9 34.96 18.50 6.97
N ALA A 10 35.80 19.52 6.69
CA ALA A 10 37.11 19.29 6.12
C ALA A 10 38.16 20.23 6.72
N LEU A 11 38.33 20.23 8.04
CA LEU A 11 39.51 20.88 8.69
C LEU A 11 39.56 20.46 10.17
N CYS A 12 40.04 19.26 10.44
CA CYS A 12 40.69 18.92 11.71
C CYS A 12 41.39 17.55 11.63
N ARG A 13 42.40 17.48 10.76
CA ARG A 13 43.49 16.50 10.86
C ARG A 13 44.76 17.26 10.61
N TYR A 14 45.45 17.62 11.64
CA TYR A 14 46.89 17.80 11.76
C TYR A 14 47.14 18.60 13.04
N GLN A 15 47.54 17.94 14.09
CA GLN A 15 48.66 18.31 14.95
C GLN A 15 48.87 17.25 16.01
N VAL A 16 49.83 16.41 15.71
CA VAL A 16 50.51 15.50 16.65
C VAL A 16 51.82 16.15 16.98
N ALA A 17 52.20 15.97 18.22
CA ALA A 17 53.55 15.90 18.75
C ALA A 17 54.03 17.05 19.65
N VAL A 18 54.56 16.53 20.71
CA VAL A 18 55.63 17.09 21.57
C VAL A 18 55.11 17.76 22.86
N CYS A 19 55.17 16.99 23.97
CA CYS A 19 56.02 17.30 25.12
C CYS A 19 56.18 16.08 26.04
N LEU A 20 57.39 15.62 26.09
CA LEU A 20 57.97 14.60 26.98
C LEU A 20 58.54 15.27 28.26
N PHE A 21 58.54 14.48 29.31
CA PHE A 21 59.35 14.55 30.51
C PHE A 21 58.97 15.53 31.63
N LEU A 22 58.60 14.99 32.79
CA LEU A 22 59.41 14.97 34.02
C LEU A 22 58.70 14.24 35.18
N PHE A 23 59.39 13.23 35.63
CA PHE A 23 59.44 12.60 36.94
C PHE A 23 58.71 13.26 38.14
N PHE A 24 57.98 12.46 38.94
CA PHE A 24 58.41 12.20 40.33
C PHE A 24 57.65 10.97 40.88
N VAL A 25 58.47 10.12 41.52
CA VAL A 25 58.08 8.95 42.31
C VAL A 25 57.47 9.42 43.64
N VAL A 26 56.23 8.96 43.90
CA VAL A 26 55.76 8.77 45.29
C VAL A 26 54.79 7.58 45.24
N THR A 27 55.22 6.47 45.82
CA THR A 27 54.35 5.39 46.29
C THR A 27 53.63 5.81 47.55
N PRO A 28 52.38 5.54 47.69
CA PRO A 28 51.98 4.80 48.87
C PRO A 28 51.01 3.64 48.56
N PHE A 29 51.21 2.59 49.30
CA PHE A 29 50.29 1.55 49.62
C PHE A 29 48.85 2.07 49.73
N TYR A 30 47.92 1.54 48.90
CA TYR A 30 46.56 1.25 49.31
C TYR A 30 45.83 0.50 48.20
N SER A 31 45.25 -0.60 48.63
CA SER A 31 44.07 -1.32 48.10
C SER A 31 44.32 -2.47 47.12
N VAL A 32 44.79 -3.58 47.65
CA VAL A 32 44.61 -4.92 47.08
C VAL A 32 43.13 -5.37 47.15
N ASP A 33 42.36 -4.78 48.07
CA ASP A 33 40.93 -5.18 48.27
C ASP A 33 39.95 -4.70 47.21
N ALA A 34 40.23 -3.56 46.52
CA ALA A 34 39.35 -3.07 45.43
C ALA A 34 39.49 -3.88 44.13
N TYR A 35 40.70 -4.44 43.89
CA TYR A 35 40.95 -5.25 42.69
C TYR A 35 40.34 -6.66 42.85
N SER A 36 40.30 -7.19 44.04
CA SER A 36 39.67 -8.50 44.37
C SER A 36 38.15 -8.46 44.27
N SER A 37 37.49 -7.35 44.64
CA SER A 37 36.05 -7.22 44.54
C SER A 37 35.58 -7.02 43.09
N VAL A 38 36.31 -6.30 42.23
CA VAL A 38 35.99 -6.13 40.81
C VAL A 38 36.20 -7.42 40.05
N VAL A 39 37.23 -8.17 40.30
CA VAL A 39 37.52 -9.48 39.67
C VAL A 39 36.46 -10.52 40.08
N ASN A 40 36.04 -10.55 41.35
CA ASN A 40 35.01 -11.47 41.82
C ASN A 40 33.61 -11.14 41.29
N THR A 41 33.27 -9.86 41.13
CA THR A 41 31.99 -9.46 40.53
C THR A 41 31.93 -9.76 39.04
N SER A 42 33.01 -9.56 38.29
CA SER A 42 33.05 -9.90 36.84
C SER A 42 33.01 -11.42 36.62
N ALA A 43 33.70 -12.21 37.43
CA ALA A 43 33.66 -13.68 37.33
C ALA A 43 32.29 -14.26 37.73
N ALA A 44 31.64 -13.73 38.75
CA ALA A 44 30.27 -14.13 39.14
C ALA A 44 29.24 -13.73 38.08
N GLN A 45 29.42 -12.59 37.42
CA GLN A 45 28.55 -12.11 36.36
C GLN A 45 28.72 -12.94 35.08
N SER A 46 29.94 -13.32 34.72
CA SER A 46 30.21 -14.18 33.57
C SER A 46 29.72 -15.63 33.76
N LEU A 47 29.73 -16.15 34.98
CA LEU A 47 29.14 -17.44 35.33
C LEU A 47 27.61 -17.40 35.21
N HIS A 48 26.97 -16.33 35.65
CA HIS A 48 25.52 -16.15 35.54
C HIS A 48 25.07 -15.98 34.11
N SER A 49 25.81 -15.26 33.24
CA SER A 49 25.51 -15.14 31.81
C SER A 49 25.65 -16.48 31.09
N ALA A 50 26.70 -17.24 31.36
CA ALA A 50 26.91 -18.58 30.79
C ALA A 50 25.78 -19.56 31.18
N GLU A 51 25.28 -19.51 32.42
CA GLU A 51 24.16 -20.31 32.90
C GLU A 51 22.85 -19.96 32.16
N LEU A 52 22.53 -18.66 32.00
CA LEU A 52 21.34 -18.23 31.31
C LEU A 52 21.39 -18.56 29.80
N ILE A 53 22.54 -18.43 29.15
CA ILE A 53 22.75 -18.84 27.77
C ILE A 53 22.58 -20.35 27.59
N ALA A 54 23.18 -21.14 28.50
CA ALA A 54 23.04 -22.60 28.50
C ALA A 54 21.56 -23.01 28.67
N ARG A 55 20.85 -22.34 29.56
CA ARG A 55 19.41 -22.54 29.78
C ARG A 55 18.59 -22.17 28.53
N ALA A 56 18.85 -21.02 27.93
CA ALA A 56 18.18 -20.59 26.71
C ALA A 56 18.34 -21.60 25.55
N ARG A 57 19.54 -22.22 25.47
CA ARG A 57 19.82 -23.31 24.49
C ARG A 57 19.10 -24.61 24.89
N SER A 58 19.15 -25.04 26.16
CA SER A 58 18.49 -26.27 26.61
C SER A 58 16.96 -26.22 26.48
N GLU A 59 16.37 -25.04 26.61
CA GLU A 59 14.94 -24.78 26.40
C GLU A 59 14.58 -24.46 24.94
N ASP A 60 15.56 -24.53 24.02
CA ASP A 60 15.43 -24.29 22.59
C ASP A 60 14.72 -22.95 22.25
N LEU A 61 15.06 -21.88 22.96
CA LEU A 61 14.43 -20.57 22.81
C LEU A 61 14.59 -20.01 21.39
N ALA A 62 15.67 -20.34 20.69
CA ALA A 62 15.93 -19.88 19.32
C ALA A 62 14.93 -20.44 18.29
N ALA A 63 14.39 -21.64 18.52
CA ALA A 63 13.40 -22.27 17.67
C ALA A 63 11.97 -21.82 18.00
N ARG A 64 11.75 -21.13 19.12
CA ARG A 64 10.41 -20.64 19.46
C ARG A 64 9.93 -19.61 18.47
N GLU A 65 8.69 -19.77 18.03
CA GLU A 65 8.05 -18.90 17.03
C GLU A 65 8.13 -17.42 17.40
N GLN A 66 7.88 -17.08 18.68
CA GLN A 66 7.96 -15.70 19.17
C GLN A 66 9.34 -15.06 18.96
N TRP A 67 10.43 -15.79 19.24
CA TRP A 67 11.78 -15.28 19.01
C TRP A 67 12.06 -15.01 17.55
N ARG A 68 11.65 -15.93 16.68
CA ARG A 68 11.81 -15.78 15.22
C ARG A 68 11.00 -14.59 14.70
N LYS A 69 9.77 -14.40 15.18
CA LYS A 69 8.95 -13.23 14.81
C LYS A 69 9.56 -11.92 15.32
N LEU A 70 10.15 -11.88 16.52
CA LEU A 70 10.89 -10.70 17.03
C LEU A 70 12.06 -10.30 16.13
N LEU A 71 12.65 -11.24 15.43
CA LEU A 71 13.70 -11.02 14.44
C LEU A 71 13.15 -10.81 13.01
N PHE A 72 11.84 -10.72 12.84
CA PHE A 72 11.15 -10.60 11.54
C PHE A 72 11.47 -11.75 10.57
N PHE A 73 11.72 -12.97 11.06
CA PHE A 73 11.95 -14.13 10.21
C PHE A 73 10.69 -14.49 9.44
N ALA A 74 10.84 -14.69 8.14
CA ALA A 74 9.80 -15.12 7.21
C ALA A 74 10.32 -16.23 6.29
N PRO A 75 9.46 -17.10 5.75
CA PRO A 75 9.82 -18.11 4.77
C PRO A 75 10.43 -17.49 3.51
N THR A 76 11.37 -18.16 2.89
CA THR A 76 11.94 -17.76 1.60
C THR A 76 11.68 -18.80 0.53
N TRP A 77 11.61 -18.38 -0.75
CA TRP A 77 11.32 -19.25 -1.88
C TRP A 77 12.29 -20.45 -2.06
N PHE A 78 13.56 -20.31 -1.66
CA PHE A 78 14.60 -21.29 -1.99
C PHE A 78 15.41 -21.82 -0.81
N SER A 79 15.38 -21.20 0.37
CA SER A 79 16.36 -21.49 1.41
C SER A 79 15.86 -21.29 2.85
N GLY A 80 14.77 -21.95 3.24
CA GLY A 80 14.32 -21.88 4.64
C GLY A 80 13.77 -20.50 5.02
N GLU A 81 14.22 -19.95 6.14
CA GLU A 81 13.75 -18.65 6.66
C GLU A 81 14.90 -17.65 6.83
N LYS A 82 14.62 -16.39 6.61
CA LYS A 82 15.52 -15.27 6.91
C LYS A 82 14.71 -14.08 7.44
N SER A 83 15.39 -13.11 8.04
CA SER A 83 14.76 -11.86 8.43
C SER A 83 14.41 -10.99 7.23
N LEU A 84 13.25 -10.32 7.29
CA LEU A 84 12.84 -9.28 6.36
C LEU A 84 13.71 -8.01 6.51
N VAL A 85 14.38 -7.82 7.67
CA VAL A 85 15.23 -6.65 7.91
C VAL A 85 16.54 -6.81 7.16
N ASP A 86 16.85 -5.86 6.28
CA ASP A 86 18.05 -5.91 5.44
C ASP A 86 19.25 -5.21 6.08
N ASP A 87 18.99 -4.25 6.97
CA ASP A 87 20.02 -3.52 7.68
C ASP A 87 20.79 -4.44 8.66
N PRO A 88 22.10 -4.63 8.46
CA PRO A 88 22.90 -5.48 9.34
C PRO A 88 23.01 -4.94 10.77
N ASP A 89 22.86 -3.64 11.00
CA ASP A 89 22.95 -3.01 12.30
C ASP A 89 21.74 -3.30 13.21
N PHE A 90 20.67 -3.89 12.64
CA PHE A 90 19.56 -4.43 13.44
C PHE A 90 19.96 -5.66 14.27
N PHE A 91 20.98 -6.39 13.82
CA PHE A 91 21.43 -7.63 14.43
C PHE A 91 22.70 -7.42 15.27
N LEU A 92 22.75 -8.07 16.42
CA LEU A 92 23.95 -8.12 17.26
C LEU A 92 24.96 -9.18 16.76
N ALA A 93 24.45 -10.27 16.17
CA ALA A 93 25.29 -11.29 15.53
C ALA A 93 25.51 -10.97 14.05
N LYS A 94 26.73 -11.17 13.53
CA LYS A 94 27.07 -10.95 12.10
C LYS A 94 26.18 -11.74 11.14
N ASN A 95 25.71 -12.92 11.54
CA ASN A 95 24.83 -13.81 10.79
C ASN A 95 23.40 -13.81 11.35
N GLY A 96 23.03 -12.87 12.21
CA GLY A 96 21.73 -12.80 12.88
C GLY A 96 20.53 -12.75 11.92
N LYS A 97 20.74 -12.24 10.70
CA LYS A 97 19.72 -12.22 9.65
C LYS A 97 19.24 -13.62 9.24
N THR A 98 20.07 -14.65 9.38
CA THR A 98 19.81 -16.03 8.94
C THR A 98 19.95 -17.07 10.05
N ASP A 99 20.46 -16.68 11.20
CA ASP A 99 20.74 -17.55 12.34
C ASP A 99 20.14 -17.00 13.62
N ALA A 100 18.93 -17.45 13.96
CA ALA A 100 18.21 -17.05 15.15
C ALA A 100 18.92 -17.43 16.45
N LEU A 101 19.72 -18.52 16.45
CA LEU A 101 20.48 -18.94 17.64
C LEU A 101 21.69 -18.04 17.88
N ALA A 102 22.42 -17.69 16.82
CA ALA A 102 23.52 -16.74 16.92
C ALA A 102 23.04 -15.39 17.47
N GLU A 103 21.90 -14.89 16.97
CA GLU A 103 21.31 -13.63 17.43
C GLU A 103 20.81 -13.71 18.89
N LEU A 104 20.22 -14.85 19.29
CA LEU A 104 19.83 -15.08 20.70
C LEU A 104 21.03 -15.00 21.64
N ASN A 105 22.12 -15.69 21.28
CA ASN A 105 23.33 -15.69 22.09
C ASN A 105 23.96 -14.27 22.15
N ALA A 106 24.03 -13.56 21.04
CA ALA A 106 24.56 -12.21 20.99
C ALA A 106 23.70 -11.24 21.81
N THR A 107 22.36 -11.37 21.76
CA THR A 107 21.43 -10.56 22.56
C THR A 107 21.60 -10.79 24.04
N LEU A 108 21.71 -12.06 24.49
CA LEU A 108 21.93 -12.38 25.89
C LEU A 108 23.30 -11.88 26.39
N ASN A 109 24.35 -12.04 25.59
CA ASN A 109 25.66 -11.48 25.92
C ASN A 109 25.61 -9.95 26.07
N ALA A 110 24.95 -9.23 25.14
CA ALA A 110 24.82 -7.79 25.23
C ALA A 110 24.04 -7.31 26.46
N PHE A 111 23.07 -8.09 26.94
CA PHE A 111 22.30 -7.77 28.17
C PHE A 111 23.02 -8.10 29.47
N LEU A 112 23.93 -9.05 29.47
CA LEU A 112 24.54 -9.61 30.66
C LEU A 112 26.01 -9.25 30.82
N ASP A 113 26.75 -9.16 29.71
CA ASP A 113 28.20 -8.97 29.73
C ASP A 113 28.58 -7.55 29.26
N GLY A 114 29.77 -7.11 29.56
CA GLY A 114 30.28 -5.77 29.23
C GLY A 114 30.14 -4.74 30.34
N SER A 115 30.46 -3.50 30.05
CA SER A 115 30.35 -2.37 30.97
C SER A 115 28.89 -2.03 31.31
N ALA A 116 28.67 -1.28 32.38
CA ALA A 116 27.33 -0.84 32.78
C ALA A 116 26.65 0.00 31.67
N ASP A 117 27.45 0.84 30.99
CA ASP A 117 26.94 1.71 29.91
C ASP A 117 26.50 0.87 28.67
N GLU A 118 27.33 -0.09 28.22
CA GLU A 118 27.02 -0.98 27.09
C GLU A 118 25.77 -1.83 27.35
N ARG A 119 25.65 -2.42 28.54
CA ARG A 119 24.46 -3.22 28.88
C ARG A 119 23.19 -2.36 28.95
N GLN A 120 23.28 -1.15 29.52
CA GLN A 120 22.15 -0.25 29.56
C GLN A 120 21.70 0.13 28.14
N GLU A 121 22.64 0.44 27.27
CA GLU A 121 22.36 0.77 25.87
C GLU A 121 21.63 -0.37 25.17
N ALA A 122 22.14 -1.60 25.27
CA ALA A 122 21.52 -2.79 24.69
C ALA A 122 20.10 -3.04 25.26
N LEU A 123 19.91 -2.95 26.59
CA LEU A 123 18.60 -3.11 27.22
C LEU A 123 17.58 -2.04 26.79
N CYS A 124 18.04 -0.85 26.47
CA CYS A 124 17.20 0.23 25.95
C CYS A 124 16.93 0.08 24.43
N GLN A 125 17.90 -0.41 23.67
CA GLN A 125 17.78 -0.56 22.22
C GLN A 125 16.82 -1.68 21.83
N TYR A 126 16.80 -2.77 22.63
CA TYR A 126 16.01 -3.97 22.33
C TYR A 126 14.92 -4.26 23.38
N PRO A 127 13.96 -3.34 23.62
CA PRO A 127 12.92 -3.51 24.65
C PRO A 127 11.96 -4.66 24.38
N SER A 128 11.71 -5.02 23.11
CA SER A 128 10.85 -6.12 22.70
C SER A 128 11.50 -7.47 23.00
N ARG A 129 12.76 -7.63 22.60
CA ARG A 129 13.59 -8.82 22.90
C ARG A 129 13.80 -8.98 24.39
N ARG A 130 14.12 -7.89 25.12
CA ARG A 130 14.26 -7.85 26.57
C ARG A 130 13.01 -8.40 27.26
N HIS A 131 11.85 -7.87 26.92
CA HIS A 131 10.59 -8.26 27.55
C HIS A 131 10.31 -9.76 27.35
N TRP A 132 10.48 -10.25 26.13
CA TRP A 132 10.25 -11.66 25.83
C TRP A 132 11.24 -12.58 26.54
N LEU A 133 12.53 -12.22 26.59
CA LEU A 133 13.56 -13.00 27.30
C LEU A 133 13.34 -13.01 28.81
N GLU A 134 12.95 -11.87 29.40
CA GLU A 134 12.58 -11.80 30.81
C GLU A 134 11.44 -12.77 31.17
N GLN A 135 10.44 -12.86 30.31
CA GLN A 135 9.31 -13.79 30.46
C GLN A 135 9.74 -15.25 30.22
N SER A 136 10.46 -15.51 29.14
CA SER A 136 10.83 -16.88 28.75
C SER A 136 11.80 -17.53 29.69
N LEU A 137 12.74 -16.76 30.24
CA LEU A 137 13.73 -17.24 31.24
C LEU A 137 13.27 -17.03 32.68
N ASN A 138 12.11 -16.42 32.92
CA ASN A 138 11.63 -16.05 34.26
C ASN A 138 12.70 -15.30 35.08
N VAL A 139 13.33 -14.30 34.46
CA VAL A 139 14.34 -13.43 35.05
C VAL A 139 13.97 -11.96 34.86
N LYS A 140 14.63 -11.08 35.62
CA LYS A 140 14.60 -9.65 35.40
C LYS A 140 15.99 -9.18 35.06
N PHE A 141 16.21 -8.58 33.90
CA PHE A 141 17.46 -7.90 33.60
C PHE A 141 17.48 -6.58 34.37
N THR A 142 18.40 -6.52 35.35
CA THR A 142 18.57 -5.33 36.20
C THR A 142 19.18 -4.20 35.35
N ASP A 143 18.54 -3.03 35.35
CA ASP A 143 19.12 -1.87 34.74
C ASP A 143 20.40 -1.46 35.44
N PRO A 144 21.57 -1.50 34.81
CA PRO A 144 22.83 -1.11 35.42
C PRO A 144 22.80 0.38 35.73
N VAL A 145 23.57 0.80 36.73
CA VAL A 145 23.78 2.22 37.04
C VAL A 145 24.88 2.75 36.10
N PRO A 146 24.54 3.47 35.04
CA PRO A 146 25.53 3.93 34.06
C PRO A 146 26.26 5.19 34.54
N SER A 147 27.43 5.44 33.98
CA SER A 147 28.17 6.68 34.19
C SER A 147 27.46 7.89 33.58
N ASN A 148 26.79 7.66 32.42
CA ASN A 148 26.01 8.66 31.70
C ASN A 148 24.72 8.05 31.14
N GLN A 149 23.63 8.80 31.12
CA GLN A 149 22.39 8.33 30.51
C GLN A 149 22.54 8.27 28.97
N SER A 150 22.41 7.04 28.41
CA SER A 150 22.47 6.79 26.98
C SER A 150 21.38 7.54 26.23
N GLU A 151 21.69 8.05 25.04
CA GLU A 151 20.74 8.75 24.16
C GLU A 151 19.60 7.82 23.70
N ILE A 152 19.89 6.53 23.48
CA ILE A 152 18.86 5.54 23.12
C ILE A 152 17.87 5.32 24.28
N CYS A 153 18.32 5.36 25.54
CA CYS A 153 17.44 5.25 26.70
C CYS A 153 16.52 6.48 26.85
N LYS A 154 17.04 7.67 26.55
CA LYS A 154 16.20 8.89 26.48
C LYS A 154 15.16 8.75 25.38
N ARG A 155 15.54 8.32 24.19
CA ARG A 155 14.61 8.07 23.06
C ARG A 155 13.54 7.05 23.45
N LEU A 156 13.90 5.92 24.08
CA LEU A 156 12.95 4.91 24.54
C LEU A 156 11.97 5.50 25.57
N SER A 157 12.47 6.30 26.51
CA SER A 157 11.61 6.95 27.52
C SER A 157 10.62 7.93 26.88
N ILE A 158 11.09 8.76 25.95
CA ILE A 158 10.24 9.68 25.19
C ILE A 158 9.20 8.89 24.39
N PHE A 159 9.62 7.82 23.69
CA PHE A 159 8.74 6.95 22.92
C PHE A 159 7.64 6.34 23.79
N LYS A 160 8.02 5.68 24.93
CA LYS A 160 7.07 5.07 25.85
C LYS A 160 6.03 6.06 26.38
N ASN A 161 6.45 7.29 26.69
CA ASN A 161 5.56 8.33 27.23
C ASN A 161 4.68 8.95 26.14
N SER A 162 5.18 9.05 24.91
CA SER A 162 4.43 9.67 23.78
C SER A 162 3.41 8.72 23.17
N VAL A 163 3.68 7.41 23.19
CA VAL A 163 2.95 6.38 22.41
C VAL A 163 2.24 5.37 23.33
N ALA A 164 1.83 5.79 24.51
CA ALA A 164 1.01 4.91 25.36
C ALA A 164 -0.29 4.56 24.61
N SER A 165 -0.48 3.26 24.30
CA SER A 165 -1.65 2.75 23.57
C SER A 165 -2.07 1.39 24.12
N ASN A 166 -3.37 1.12 24.06
CA ASN A 166 -3.98 -0.17 24.39
C ASN A 166 -4.82 -0.76 23.25
N LYS A 167 -4.90 -0.06 22.12
CA LYS A 167 -5.64 -0.48 20.94
C LYS A 167 -4.86 -0.22 19.66
N ALA A 168 -5.01 -1.14 18.71
CA ALA A 168 -4.46 -0.99 17.38
C ALA A 168 -5.54 -1.23 16.33
N SER A 169 -5.41 -0.57 15.19
CA SER A 169 -6.24 -0.78 14.00
C SER A 169 -5.35 -0.92 12.78
N LEU A 170 -5.69 -1.86 11.89
CA LEU A 170 -5.11 -1.91 10.56
C LEU A 170 -5.90 -0.96 9.67
N VAL A 171 -5.22 -0.02 9.02
CA VAL A 171 -5.85 0.97 8.15
C VAL A 171 -5.44 0.72 6.72
N PHE A 172 -6.43 0.66 5.84
CA PHE A 172 -6.24 0.55 4.40
C PHE A 172 -6.67 1.85 3.73
N SER A 173 -5.76 2.43 2.95
CA SER A 173 -6.05 3.52 2.03
C SER A 173 -6.30 2.96 0.65
N SER A 174 -7.47 3.25 0.07
CA SER A 174 -7.90 2.64 -1.20
C SER A 174 -6.99 3.01 -2.37
N TYR A 175 -7.14 2.31 -3.47
CA TYR A 175 -6.33 2.41 -4.69
C TYR A 175 -6.29 3.84 -5.24
N TYR A 176 -5.10 4.27 -5.71
CA TYR A 176 -4.91 5.61 -6.27
C TYR A 176 -4.11 5.56 -7.57
N PRO A 177 -4.71 5.90 -8.72
CA PRO A 177 -4.04 5.82 -10.03
C PRO A 177 -3.07 6.96 -10.32
N GLY A 178 -2.98 7.96 -9.46
CA GLY A 178 -2.10 9.13 -9.65
C GLY A 178 -0.63 8.89 -9.33
N ASN A 179 -0.28 7.78 -8.65
CA ASN A 179 1.08 7.44 -8.26
C ASN A 179 1.30 5.93 -8.41
N PRO A 180 2.34 5.47 -9.14
CA PRO A 180 2.62 4.05 -9.32
C PRO A 180 2.74 3.25 -8.02
N GLY A 181 3.37 3.80 -6.98
CA GLY A 181 3.49 3.14 -5.66
C GLY A 181 2.18 3.05 -4.88
N SER A 182 1.16 3.85 -5.25
CA SER A 182 -0.15 3.88 -4.59
C SER A 182 -1.24 3.14 -5.37
N LEU A 183 -0.90 2.56 -6.53
CA LEU A 183 -1.84 1.82 -7.39
C LEU A 183 -2.50 0.64 -6.68
N PHE A 184 -1.80 0.01 -5.73
CA PHE A 184 -2.24 -1.21 -5.04
C PHE A 184 -2.98 -0.95 -3.74
N GLY A 185 -3.21 0.32 -3.40
CA GLY A 185 -3.59 0.71 -2.06
C GLY A 185 -2.38 0.80 -1.12
N HIS A 186 -2.64 1.14 0.11
CA HIS A 186 -1.59 1.22 1.13
C HIS A 186 -2.13 0.83 2.49
N THR A 187 -1.30 0.15 3.30
CA THR A 187 -1.68 -0.21 4.68
C THR A 187 -0.74 0.43 5.69
N LEU A 188 -1.32 0.76 6.82
CA LEU A 188 -0.61 1.27 7.99
C LEU A 188 -1.26 0.75 9.27
N LEU A 189 -0.53 0.74 10.40
CA LEU A 189 -1.10 0.49 11.71
C LEU A 189 -1.39 1.82 12.42
N LYS A 190 -2.58 1.92 12.99
CA LYS A 190 -2.99 3.03 13.86
C LYS A 190 -3.02 2.56 15.30
N PHE A 191 -2.42 3.33 16.20
CA PHE A 191 -2.41 3.09 17.65
C PHE A 191 -3.14 4.21 18.35
N ALA A 192 -4.17 3.86 19.12
CA ALA A 192 -4.99 4.83 19.83
C ALA A 192 -4.19 5.50 20.96
N LYS A 193 -4.16 6.83 20.97
CA LYS A 193 -3.47 7.60 22.00
C LYS A 193 -4.27 7.60 23.30
N LEU A 194 -3.62 7.29 24.41
CA LEU A 194 -4.18 7.36 25.75
C LEU A 194 -3.86 8.70 26.40
N ASN A 195 -4.80 9.22 27.18
CA ASN A 195 -4.55 10.32 28.11
C ASN A 195 -3.87 9.83 29.39
N SER A 196 -3.57 10.72 30.33
CA SER A 196 -2.97 10.37 31.64
C SER A 196 -3.83 9.46 32.50
N GLU A 197 -5.13 9.34 32.20
CA GLU A 197 -6.09 8.47 32.91
C GLU A 197 -6.25 7.10 32.21
N GLY A 198 -5.50 6.84 31.14
CA GLY A 198 -5.58 5.60 30.36
C GLY A 198 -6.80 5.49 29.43
N GLN A 199 -7.49 6.60 29.18
CA GLN A 199 -8.65 6.66 28.27
C GLN A 199 -8.21 7.08 26.86
N ASN A 200 -8.92 6.62 25.82
CA ASN A 200 -8.69 7.03 24.45
C ASN A 200 -8.98 8.52 24.26
N THR A 201 -8.07 9.22 23.61
CA THR A 201 -8.21 10.62 23.26
C THR A 201 -8.95 10.79 21.92
N ASN A 202 -8.82 11.96 21.29
CA ASN A 202 -9.36 12.21 19.96
C ASN A 202 -8.61 11.35 18.92
N GLU A 203 -9.33 10.65 18.06
CA GLU A 203 -8.77 9.77 17.00
C GLU A 203 -7.75 10.48 16.09
N LEU A 204 -7.85 11.78 15.89
CA LEU A 204 -6.87 12.54 15.09
C LEU A 204 -5.50 12.66 15.78
N LEU A 205 -5.45 12.47 17.11
CA LEU A 205 -4.22 12.48 17.90
C LEU A 205 -3.58 11.10 18.02
N ASP A 206 -4.23 10.05 17.50
CA ASP A 206 -3.68 8.72 17.41
C ASP A 206 -2.37 8.70 16.61
N PHE A 207 -1.61 7.66 16.74
CA PHE A 207 -0.36 7.50 15.99
C PHE A 207 -0.55 6.54 14.82
N GLY A 208 0.01 6.93 13.67
CA GLY A 208 0.11 6.10 12.49
C GLY A 208 1.53 5.58 12.30
N LEU A 209 1.67 4.26 12.23
CA LEU A 209 2.88 3.59 11.80
C LEU A 209 2.79 3.30 10.31
N ASN A 210 3.67 3.89 9.55
CA ASN A 210 3.74 3.76 8.10
C ASN A 210 5.09 3.20 7.67
N HIS A 211 5.09 2.29 6.70
CA HIS A 211 6.28 1.82 5.99
C HIS A 211 6.19 2.23 4.52
N ALA A 212 7.20 2.91 4.01
CA ALA A 212 7.21 3.39 2.64
C ALA A 212 8.61 3.33 2.03
N ALA A 213 8.65 3.09 0.72
CA ALA A 213 9.86 3.22 -0.07
C ALA A 213 10.40 4.66 -0.02
N HIS A 214 11.72 4.79 -0.03
CA HIS A 214 12.40 6.08 -0.22
C HIS A 214 12.98 6.14 -1.65
N PRO A 215 12.24 6.66 -2.63
CA PRO A 215 12.67 6.65 -4.02
C PRO A 215 13.91 7.53 -4.24
N THR A 216 14.88 6.99 -4.95
CA THR A 216 16.13 7.70 -5.32
C THR A 216 16.10 8.23 -6.74
N THR A 217 15.01 8.00 -7.49
CA THR A 217 14.87 8.43 -8.89
C THR A 217 13.47 8.99 -9.15
N THR A 218 13.40 9.96 -10.07
CA THR A 218 12.13 10.52 -10.60
C THR A 218 11.81 10.00 -12.00
N ASN A 219 12.69 9.19 -12.62
CA ASN A 219 12.42 8.58 -13.92
C ASN A 219 11.39 7.46 -13.77
N PRO A 220 10.20 7.52 -14.43
CA PRO A 220 9.12 6.56 -14.21
C PRO A 220 9.49 5.11 -14.53
N PHE A 221 10.34 4.89 -15.55
CA PHE A 221 10.79 3.55 -15.93
C PHE A 221 11.73 2.98 -14.86
N LEU A 222 12.78 3.73 -14.47
CA LEU A 222 13.69 3.31 -13.41
C LEU A 222 12.97 3.14 -12.07
N TYR A 223 12.03 4.02 -11.75
CA TYR A 223 11.18 3.93 -10.56
C TYR A 223 10.43 2.59 -10.53
N THR A 224 9.83 2.20 -11.66
CA THR A 224 9.10 0.93 -11.75
C THR A 224 10.04 -0.27 -11.61
N VAL A 225 11.17 -0.28 -12.31
CA VAL A 225 12.15 -1.38 -12.25
C VAL A 225 12.72 -1.52 -10.84
N MET A 226 13.13 -0.42 -10.21
CA MET A 226 13.70 -0.43 -8.86
C MET A 226 12.68 -0.87 -7.80
N GLY A 227 11.42 -0.44 -7.91
CA GLY A 227 10.34 -0.88 -7.01
C GLY A 227 9.97 -2.35 -7.17
N LEU A 228 10.12 -2.92 -8.37
CA LEU A 228 9.90 -4.35 -8.61
C LEU A 228 11.07 -5.22 -8.14
N SER A 229 12.29 -4.66 -8.11
CA SER A 229 13.53 -5.40 -7.79
C SER A 229 14.06 -5.16 -6.37
N GLY A 230 13.31 -4.41 -5.50
CA GLY A 230 13.72 -4.15 -4.12
C GLY A 230 14.91 -3.19 -3.98
N MET A 231 15.16 -2.36 -4.99
CA MET A 231 16.30 -1.42 -4.96
C MET A 231 15.99 -0.11 -4.22
N PHE A 232 14.81 0.04 -3.66
CA PHE A 232 14.47 1.16 -2.79
C PHE A 232 14.58 0.76 -1.32
N PRO A 233 15.37 1.48 -0.50
CA PRO A 233 15.29 1.30 0.94
C PRO A 233 13.91 1.75 1.42
N GLY A 234 13.28 0.93 2.23
CA GLY A 234 12.05 1.26 2.94
C GLY A 234 12.34 1.62 4.39
N TYR A 235 11.67 2.63 4.88
CA TYR A 235 11.77 3.06 6.28
C TYR A 235 10.40 3.13 6.92
N ILE A 236 10.37 2.81 8.21
CA ILE A 236 9.17 3.06 8.99
C ILE A 236 9.16 4.52 9.46
N SER A 237 7.98 5.09 9.48
CA SER A 237 7.72 6.41 10.05
C SER A 237 6.57 6.32 11.05
N PHE A 238 6.77 6.93 12.21
CA PHE A 238 5.78 6.99 13.27
C PHE A 238 5.37 8.44 13.49
N MET A 239 4.11 8.76 13.19
CA MET A 239 3.63 10.14 13.15
C MET A 239 2.19 10.26 13.63
N PRO A 240 1.70 11.48 13.97
CA PRO A 240 0.29 11.68 14.26
C PRO A 240 -0.59 11.24 13.09
N TYR A 241 -1.65 10.48 13.38
CA TYR A 241 -2.53 9.88 12.37
C TYR A 241 -3.21 10.91 11.47
N TYR A 242 -3.52 12.09 11.98
CA TYR A 242 -4.12 13.17 11.17
C TYR A 242 -3.26 13.56 9.95
N VAL A 243 -1.93 13.44 10.03
CA VAL A 243 -1.02 13.71 8.91
C VAL A 243 -1.31 12.73 7.75
N LYS A 244 -1.50 11.45 8.07
CA LYS A 244 -1.86 10.43 7.07
C LYS A 244 -3.29 10.57 6.57
N VAL A 245 -4.21 11.00 7.40
CA VAL A 245 -5.57 11.36 6.95
C VAL A 245 -5.51 12.52 5.95
N GLN A 246 -4.72 13.57 6.22
CA GLN A 246 -4.56 14.66 5.26
C GLN A 246 -3.91 14.21 3.96
N GLU A 247 -2.87 13.40 4.02
CA GLU A 247 -2.20 12.88 2.83
C GLU A 247 -3.14 12.03 1.98
N TYR A 248 -3.74 10.97 2.54
CA TYR A 248 -4.52 10.01 1.77
C TYR A 248 -5.94 10.48 1.49
N ASN A 249 -6.64 11.00 2.50
CA ASN A 249 -8.05 11.32 2.38
C ASN A 249 -8.27 12.70 1.74
N ASN A 250 -7.40 13.68 2.07
CA ASN A 250 -7.53 15.04 1.59
C ASN A 250 -6.66 15.31 0.34
N SER A 251 -5.39 14.89 0.28
CA SER A 251 -4.51 15.21 -0.87
C SER A 251 -4.60 14.20 -2.00
N GLU A 252 -4.87 12.92 -1.73
CA GLU A 252 -4.99 11.87 -2.75
C GLU A 252 -6.45 11.44 -3.00
N SER A 253 -7.39 12.00 -2.25
CA SER A 253 -8.83 11.68 -2.35
C SER A 253 -9.15 10.20 -2.27
N ARG A 254 -8.50 9.49 -1.35
CA ARG A 254 -8.67 8.05 -1.12
C ARG A 254 -9.60 7.80 0.05
N ASP A 255 -10.45 6.81 -0.07
CA ASP A 255 -11.23 6.30 1.04
C ASP A 255 -10.33 5.57 2.03
N LEU A 256 -10.58 5.72 3.34
CA LEU A 256 -9.87 5.01 4.39
C LEU A 256 -10.79 4.01 5.08
N TRP A 257 -10.28 2.79 5.25
CA TRP A 257 -10.96 1.70 5.94
C TRP A 257 -10.12 1.32 7.16
N GLU A 258 -10.69 1.45 8.34
CA GLU A 258 -10.02 1.17 9.60
C GLU A 258 -10.60 -0.08 10.24
N TYR A 259 -9.77 -1.10 10.43
CA TYR A 259 -10.11 -2.39 11.02
C TYR A 259 -9.58 -2.42 12.45
N GLU A 260 -10.44 -2.19 13.45
CA GLU A 260 -10.07 -2.25 14.86
C GLU A 260 -9.77 -3.69 15.24
N LEU A 261 -8.58 -3.92 15.84
CA LEU A 261 -8.07 -5.25 16.13
C LEU A 261 -8.31 -5.65 17.58
N SER A 262 -8.77 -6.88 17.80
CA SER A 262 -8.98 -7.46 19.13
C SER A 262 -7.64 -7.94 19.71
N LEU A 263 -6.70 -7.01 19.92
CA LEU A 263 -5.43 -7.26 20.59
C LEU A 263 -5.53 -6.87 22.07
N ARG A 264 -4.86 -7.63 22.94
CA ARG A 264 -4.72 -7.30 24.35
C ARG A 264 -3.73 -6.15 24.54
N PRO A 265 -3.83 -5.36 25.62
CA PRO A 265 -2.90 -4.25 25.88
C PRO A 265 -1.42 -4.66 25.86
N GLU A 266 -1.10 -5.88 26.35
CA GLU A 266 0.26 -6.43 26.35
C GLU A 266 0.75 -6.71 24.92
N GLU A 267 -0.13 -7.22 24.06
CA GLU A 267 0.15 -7.50 22.65
C GLU A 267 0.41 -6.19 21.89
N VAL A 268 -0.41 -5.16 22.13
CA VAL A 268 -0.19 -3.82 21.55
C VAL A 268 1.15 -3.24 22.02
N ARG A 269 1.49 -3.40 23.29
CA ARG A 269 2.77 -2.93 23.83
C ARG A 269 3.96 -3.66 23.21
N GLN A 270 3.85 -4.98 23.02
CA GLN A 270 4.89 -5.79 22.37
C GLN A 270 5.13 -5.33 20.94
N ALA A 271 4.05 -5.08 20.17
CA ALA A 271 4.13 -4.50 18.82
C ALA A 271 4.84 -3.14 18.83
N LEU A 272 4.48 -2.24 19.73
CA LEU A 272 5.10 -0.91 19.83
C LEU A 272 6.59 -0.98 20.15
N TRP A 273 7.02 -1.89 21.03
CA TRP A 273 8.43 -2.07 21.33
C TRP A 273 9.20 -2.61 20.12
N SER A 274 8.64 -3.53 19.35
CA SER A 274 9.29 -4.00 18.12
C SER A 274 9.39 -2.89 17.06
N VAL A 275 8.39 -2.00 16.97
CA VAL A 275 8.45 -0.80 16.15
C VAL A 275 9.59 0.13 16.57
N PHE A 276 9.81 0.30 17.88
CA PHE A 276 10.94 1.08 18.38
C PHE A 276 12.28 0.47 17.95
N GLU A 277 12.46 -0.85 18.11
CA GLU A 277 13.66 -1.57 17.67
C GLU A 277 13.93 -1.40 16.19
N LEU A 278 12.87 -1.43 15.37
CA LEU A 278 12.97 -1.32 13.91
C LEU A 278 13.11 0.13 13.42
N SER A 279 12.84 1.15 14.25
CA SER A 279 12.62 2.53 13.82
C SER A 279 13.80 3.23 13.13
N THR A 280 15.01 2.70 13.27
CA THR A 280 16.24 3.26 12.68
C THR A 280 16.82 2.39 11.58
N HIS A 281 16.17 1.27 11.25
CA HIS A 281 16.68 0.26 10.34
C HIS A 281 15.88 0.22 9.04
N ALA A 282 16.56 -0.07 7.94
CA ALA A 282 15.98 -0.17 6.62
C ALA A 282 15.53 -1.61 6.30
N ILE A 283 14.46 -1.70 5.50
CA ILE A 283 13.98 -2.93 4.87
C ILE A 283 13.88 -2.63 3.39
N ASP A 284 14.46 -3.46 2.53
CA ASP A 284 14.37 -3.31 1.08
C ASP A 284 12.90 -3.42 0.65
N TYR A 285 12.42 -2.42 -0.09
CA TYR A 285 11.00 -2.29 -0.42
C TYR A 285 10.71 -2.85 -1.80
N TYR A 286 9.91 -3.91 -1.84
CA TYR A 286 9.37 -4.52 -3.06
C TYR A 286 7.89 -4.18 -3.22
N TYR A 287 7.42 -3.91 -4.45
CA TYR A 287 6.00 -3.61 -4.67
C TYR A 287 5.08 -4.80 -4.39
N PHE A 288 5.56 -6.02 -4.60
CA PHE A 288 4.75 -7.24 -4.52
C PHE A 288 5.21 -8.25 -3.47
N ASP A 289 6.20 -7.92 -2.65
CA ASP A 289 6.73 -8.82 -1.61
C ASP A 289 6.92 -8.04 -0.32
N ASP A 290 8.15 -7.64 0.04
CA ASP A 290 8.47 -6.92 1.25
C ASP A 290 7.96 -5.46 1.17
N ASN A 291 6.64 -5.28 1.22
CA ASN A 291 5.98 -3.98 1.13
C ASN A 291 5.39 -3.52 2.46
N CYS A 292 4.68 -2.37 2.42
CA CYS A 292 4.04 -1.82 3.61
C CYS A 292 3.12 -2.83 4.31
N SER A 293 2.41 -3.66 3.55
CA SER A 293 1.39 -4.55 4.09
C SER A 293 2.01 -5.76 4.79
N LEU A 294 3.02 -6.39 4.19
CA LEU A 294 3.69 -7.54 4.80
C LEU A 294 4.31 -7.16 6.14
N LEU A 295 4.97 -5.99 6.20
CA LEU A 295 5.57 -5.52 7.45
C LEU A 295 4.51 -5.26 8.54
N MET A 296 3.33 -4.72 8.18
CA MET A 296 2.25 -4.55 9.16
C MET A 296 1.77 -5.90 9.69
N LEU A 297 1.65 -6.94 8.84
CA LEU A 297 1.30 -8.29 9.28
C LEU A 297 2.39 -8.90 10.18
N ALA A 298 3.65 -8.73 9.83
CA ALA A 298 4.78 -9.21 10.66
C ALA A 298 4.76 -8.58 12.07
N ILE A 299 4.47 -7.28 12.18
CA ILE A 299 4.33 -6.60 13.46
C ILE A 299 3.13 -7.15 14.26
N LEU A 300 2.01 -7.48 13.61
CA LEU A 300 0.87 -8.12 14.27
C LEU A 300 1.21 -9.53 14.77
N GLU A 301 2.05 -10.28 14.06
CA GLU A 301 2.53 -11.59 14.53
C GLU A 301 3.51 -11.48 15.70
N ILE A 302 4.30 -10.40 15.77
CA ILE A 302 5.11 -10.12 16.96
C ILE A 302 4.19 -9.88 18.17
N ALA A 303 3.09 -9.17 17.99
CA ALA A 303 2.08 -8.99 19.04
C ALA A 303 1.45 -10.32 19.47
N ARG A 304 1.06 -11.16 18.50
CA ARG A 304 0.40 -12.46 18.71
C ARG A 304 0.88 -13.48 17.66
N PRO A 305 1.90 -14.30 17.96
CA PRO A 305 2.50 -15.23 16.99
C PRO A 305 1.52 -16.24 16.38
N SER A 306 0.52 -16.66 17.14
CA SER A 306 -0.49 -17.61 16.67
C SER A 306 -1.34 -17.11 15.48
N LEU A 307 -1.21 -15.85 15.09
CA LEU A 307 -1.95 -15.29 13.95
C LEU A 307 -1.56 -15.90 12.61
N LYS A 308 -0.28 -16.17 12.38
CA LYS A 308 0.26 -16.80 11.15
C LYS A 308 -0.28 -16.15 9.86
N LEU A 309 -0.29 -14.82 9.82
CA LEU A 309 -0.84 -14.02 8.71
C LEU A 309 0.13 -13.96 7.53
N VAL A 310 1.44 -13.84 7.82
CA VAL A 310 2.52 -13.80 6.82
C VAL A 310 2.59 -15.11 6.06
N ASP A 311 2.40 -16.24 6.73
CA ASP A 311 2.42 -17.59 6.16
C ASP A 311 1.28 -17.85 5.14
N LYS A 312 0.34 -16.89 4.99
CA LYS A 312 -0.75 -16.98 4.00
C LYS A 312 -0.34 -16.51 2.61
N PHE A 313 0.85 -15.94 2.48
CA PHE A 313 1.35 -15.39 1.23
C PHE A 313 2.59 -16.14 0.77
N ASP A 314 2.44 -16.93 -0.30
CA ASP A 314 3.54 -17.74 -0.85
C ASP A 314 4.42 -16.94 -1.84
N ALA A 315 3.84 -15.95 -2.56
CA ALA A 315 4.50 -15.33 -3.71
C ALA A 315 4.26 -13.82 -3.86
N TRP A 316 3.08 -13.35 -3.55
CA TRP A 316 2.66 -11.97 -3.83
C TRP A 316 1.90 -11.42 -2.63
N VAL A 317 2.33 -10.26 -2.15
CA VAL A 317 1.65 -9.56 -1.06
C VAL A 317 1.01 -8.29 -1.62
N ILE A 318 -0.32 -8.30 -1.71
CA ILE A 318 -1.08 -7.14 -2.20
C ILE A 318 -1.82 -6.49 -1.03
N PRO A 319 -1.71 -5.17 -0.84
CA PRO A 319 -2.31 -4.49 0.30
C PRO A 319 -3.79 -4.80 0.54
N GLY A 320 -4.60 -4.85 -0.52
CA GLY A 320 -6.01 -5.22 -0.38
C GLY A 320 -6.23 -6.66 0.09
N ASP A 321 -5.37 -7.60 -0.32
CA ASP A 321 -5.48 -9.00 0.07
C ASP A 321 -5.06 -9.24 1.52
N THR A 322 -4.11 -8.47 2.03
CA THR A 322 -3.75 -8.53 3.46
C THR A 322 -4.90 -8.15 4.38
N ILE A 323 -5.77 -7.23 3.94
CA ILE A 323 -6.99 -6.87 4.67
C ILE A 323 -7.97 -8.05 4.72
N ARG A 324 -8.13 -8.79 3.60
CA ARG A 324 -8.97 -9.98 3.55
C ARG A 324 -8.47 -11.05 4.52
N VAL A 325 -7.17 -11.34 4.52
CA VAL A 325 -6.56 -12.33 5.43
C VAL A 325 -6.77 -11.96 6.91
N VAL A 326 -6.61 -10.69 7.26
CA VAL A 326 -6.86 -10.19 8.63
C VAL A 326 -8.34 -10.31 9.00
N TRP A 327 -9.25 -10.00 8.07
CA TRP A 327 -10.69 -10.11 8.27
C TRP A 327 -11.16 -11.57 8.44
N GLU A 328 -10.62 -12.48 7.65
CA GLU A 328 -10.96 -13.92 7.69
C GLU A 328 -10.45 -14.60 8.97
N TYR A 329 -9.49 -14.01 9.69
CA TYR A 329 -9.02 -14.58 10.95
C TYR A 329 -10.09 -14.43 12.05
N PRO A 330 -10.60 -15.55 12.63
CA PRO A 330 -11.75 -15.51 13.54
C PRO A 330 -11.49 -14.61 14.77
N GLY A 331 -12.34 -13.60 14.95
CA GLY A 331 -12.32 -12.73 16.13
C GLY A 331 -11.17 -11.72 16.20
N LEU A 332 -10.35 -11.59 15.15
CA LEU A 332 -9.26 -10.60 15.12
C LEU A 332 -9.78 -9.18 14.89
N VAL A 333 -10.78 -9.00 14.03
CA VAL A 333 -11.39 -7.69 13.76
C VAL A 333 -12.66 -7.54 14.59
N SER A 334 -12.72 -6.50 15.42
CA SER A 334 -13.89 -6.18 16.25
C SER A 334 -14.84 -5.20 15.59
N GLN A 335 -14.32 -4.25 14.81
CA GLN A 335 -15.10 -3.19 14.17
C GLN A 335 -14.42 -2.72 12.89
N VAL A 336 -15.24 -2.31 11.90
CA VAL A 336 -14.76 -1.64 10.68
C VAL A 336 -15.35 -0.24 10.64
N LYS A 337 -14.47 0.77 10.58
CA LYS A 337 -14.82 2.17 10.37
C LYS A 337 -14.47 2.58 8.95
N TYR A 338 -15.30 3.42 8.36
CA TYR A 338 -15.11 3.96 7.02
C TYR A 338 -15.03 5.48 7.06
N ARG A 339 -14.04 6.02 6.37
CA ARG A 339 -13.87 7.47 6.17
C ARG A 339 -13.85 7.76 4.68
N ALA A 340 -14.89 8.44 4.20
CA ALA A 340 -15.01 8.82 2.80
C ALA A 340 -13.98 9.88 2.40
N SER A 341 -13.47 9.79 1.18
CA SER A 341 -12.65 10.82 0.54
C SER A 341 -13.44 12.12 0.31
N ASN A 342 -12.75 13.24 0.12
CA ASN A 342 -13.38 14.51 -0.19
C ASN A 342 -14.23 14.45 -1.45
N VAL A 343 -13.73 13.79 -2.51
CA VAL A 343 -14.53 13.58 -3.74
C VAL A 343 -15.81 12.81 -3.46
N ARG A 344 -15.75 11.76 -2.65
CA ARG A 344 -16.95 10.97 -2.31
C ARG A 344 -17.92 11.79 -1.44
N ARG A 345 -17.41 12.55 -0.47
CA ARG A 345 -18.25 13.46 0.35
C ARG A 345 -18.95 14.49 -0.51
N TYR A 346 -18.21 15.13 -1.42
CA TYR A 346 -18.78 16.07 -2.37
C TYR A 346 -19.94 15.44 -3.18
N LEU A 347 -19.73 14.26 -3.77
CA LEU A 347 -20.73 13.58 -4.57
C LEU A 347 -21.98 13.19 -3.77
N LEU A 348 -21.80 12.78 -2.52
CA LEU A 348 -22.92 12.45 -1.62
C LEU A 348 -23.76 13.70 -1.30
N LEU A 349 -23.11 14.83 -1.04
CA LEU A 349 -23.83 16.09 -0.78
C LEU A 349 -24.48 16.65 -2.03
N GLU A 350 -23.76 16.65 -3.16
CA GLU A 350 -24.31 17.10 -4.45
C GLU A 350 -25.56 16.31 -4.84
N GLY A 351 -25.53 14.98 -4.65
CA GLY A 351 -26.67 14.12 -4.91
C GLY A 351 -27.89 14.38 -4.02
N LYS A 352 -27.72 15.03 -2.86
CA LYS A 352 -28.82 15.42 -1.93
C LYS A 352 -29.40 16.81 -2.20
N LEU A 353 -28.79 17.62 -3.08
CA LEU A 353 -29.30 18.93 -3.43
C LEU A 353 -30.59 18.79 -4.25
N SER A 354 -31.61 19.55 -3.86
CA SER A 354 -32.78 19.79 -4.74
C SER A 354 -32.35 20.56 -6.00
N ASP A 355 -33.19 20.57 -7.02
CA ASP A 355 -32.91 21.31 -8.25
C ASP A 355 -32.69 22.81 -8.02
N PHE A 356 -33.40 23.39 -7.08
CA PHE A 356 -33.25 24.79 -6.67
C PHE A 356 -31.88 25.05 -6.00
N GLU A 357 -31.47 24.19 -5.07
CA GLU A 357 -30.16 24.27 -4.39
C GLU A 357 -29.01 24.00 -5.35
N ARG A 358 -29.17 23.03 -6.24
CA ARG A 358 -28.19 22.70 -7.32
C ARG A 358 -28.01 23.84 -8.29
N ALA A 359 -29.09 24.54 -8.66
CA ALA A 359 -29.02 25.73 -9.51
C ALA A 359 -28.21 26.87 -8.84
N ALA A 360 -28.40 27.10 -7.54
CA ALA A 360 -27.61 28.07 -6.78
C ALA A 360 -26.13 27.64 -6.66
N PHE A 361 -25.87 26.39 -6.33
CA PHE A 361 -24.51 25.80 -6.30
C PHE A 361 -23.79 26.00 -7.64
N ASN A 362 -24.43 25.69 -8.77
CA ASN A 362 -23.87 25.90 -10.10
C ASN A 362 -23.53 27.35 -10.38
N LYS A 363 -24.41 28.29 -9.98
CA LYS A 363 -24.17 29.74 -10.15
C LYS A 363 -22.98 30.23 -9.32
N LEU A 364 -22.75 29.69 -8.11
CA LEU A 364 -21.56 30.02 -7.32
C LEU A 364 -20.27 29.60 -8.02
N ILE A 365 -20.22 28.38 -8.56
CA ILE A 365 -19.07 27.88 -9.32
C ILE A 365 -18.84 28.69 -10.61
N GLU A 366 -19.90 28.96 -11.37
CA GLU A 366 -19.81 29.77 -12.59
C GLU A 366 -19.37 31.21 -12.27
N GLY A 367 -19.87 31.80 -11.18
CA GLY A 367 -19.46 33.11 -10.70
C GLY A 367 -17.95 33.16 -10.43
N LYS A 368 -17.39 32.12 -9.78
CA LYS A 368 -15.94 32.00 -9.58
C LYS A 368 -15.18 31.90 -10.89
N LYS A 369 -15.61 31.04 -11.84
CA LYS A 369 -14.98 30.88 -13.15
C LYS A 369 -14.93 32.18 -13.95
N ARG A 370 -15.90 33.09 -13.72
CA ARG A 370 -15.99 34.40 -14.37
C ARG A 370 -15.39 35.56 -13.54
N ASN A 371 -14.70 35.25 -12.44
CA ASN A 371 -14.20 36.23 -11.44
C ASN A 371 -15.28 37.16 -10.90
N ALA A 372 -16.52 36.69 -10.78
CA ALA A 372 -17.71 37.39 -10.29
C ALA A 372 -18.40 36.60 -9.17
N PHE A 373 -17.62 36.09 -8.21
CA PHE A 373 -18.15 35.32 -7.10
C PHE A 373 -19.01 36.18 -6.19
N SER A 374 -20.23 35.72 -5.88
CA SER A 374 -21.20 36.41 -5.03
C SER A 374 -22.12 35.40 -4.37
N LEU A 375 -22.57 35.67 -3.17
CA LEU A 375 -23.56 34.86 -2.44
C LEU A 375 -25.02 35.16 -2.82
N ALA A 376 -25.28 36.12 -3.72
CA ALA A 376 -26.63 36.46 -4.20
C ALA A 376 -27.48 35.23 -4.65
N PRO A 377 -26.92 34.18 -5.26
CA PRO A 377 -27.72 33.01 -5.59
C PRO A 377 -28.36 32.28 -4.40
N LEU A 378 -27.94 32.59 -3.16
CA LEU A 378 -28.47 31.99 -1.94
C LEU A 378 -29.58 32.86 -1.29
N GLU A 379 -29.90 34.03 -1.85
CA GLU A 379 -30.99 34.89 -1.35
C GLU A 379 -32.33 34.17 -1.48
N GLY A 380 -33.18 34.31 -0.47
CA GLY A 380 -34.49 33.63 -0.38
C GLY A 380 -34.44 32.15 0.03
N MET A 381 -33.26 31.55 0.23
CA MET A 381 -33.15 30.17 0.76
C MET A 381 -33.32 30.14 2.27
N THR A 382 -33.90 29.05 2.78
CA THR A 382 -33.93 28.74 4.22
C THR A 382 -32.52 28.48 4.77
N PRO A 383 -32.26 28.63 6.09
CA PRO A 383 -30.98 28.32 6.70
C PRO A 383 -30.49 26.90 6.36
N GLU A 384 -31.38 25.91 6.35
CA GLU A 384 -31.05 24.51 6.04
C GLU A 384 -30.67 24.32 4.57
N GLN A 385 -31.33 25.04 3.65
CA GLN A 385 -30.95 25.02 2.23
C GLN A 385 -29.60 25.68 2.01
N LYS A 386 -29.35 26.84 2.62
CA LYS A 386 -28.04 27.50 2.59
C LYS A 386 -26.93 26.59 3.14
N MET A 387 -27.21 25.94 4.27
CA MET A 387 -26.27 24.98 4.88
C MET A 387 -25.88 23.88 3.90
N ARG A 388 -26.84 23.23 3.25
CA ARG A 388 -26.54 22.15 2.28
C ARG A 388 -25.71 22.66 1.11
N VAL A 389 -26.01 23.84 0.57
CA VAL A 389 -25.22 24.44 -0.50
C VAL A 389 -23.83 24.82 -0.04
N PHE A 390 -23.66 25.42 1.15
CA PHE A 390 -22.36 25.76 1.72
C PHE A 390 -21.51 24.50 1.98
N ASP A 391 -22.09 23.47 2.59
CA ASP A 391 -21.37 22.22 2.85
C ASP A 391 -20.94 21.55 1.54
N THR A 392 -21.81 21.56 0.52
CA THR A 392 -21.49 20.99 -0.80
C THR A 392 -20.38 21.76 -1.52
N ILE A 393 -20.39 23.11 -1.50
CA ILE A 393 -19.37 23.87 -2.20
C ILE A 393 -18.02 23.83 -1.48
N LEU A 394 -18.00 23.73 -0.16
CA LEU A 394 -16.76 23.55 0.60
C LEU A 394 -16.11 22.21 0.29
N GLU A 395 -16.88 21.11 0.26
CA GLU A 395 -16.37 19.80 -0.14
C GLU A 395 -15.97 19.75 -1.64
N TYR A 396 -16.69 20.50 -2.49
CA TYR A 396 -16.28 20.66 -3.90
C TYR A 396 -14.93 21.37 -4.01
N ILE A 397 -14.69 22.43 -3.25
CA ILE A 397 -13.41 23.15 -3.25
C ILE A 397 -12.28 22.21 -2.83
N ASP A 398 -12.48 21.43 -1.76
CA ASP A 398 -11.49 20.47 -1.30
C ASP A 398 -11.20 19.39 -2.37
N ALA A 399 -12.22 18.94 -3.10
CA ALA A 399 -12.08 17.97 -4.17
C ALA A 399 -11.43 18.58 -5.44
N ASP A 400 -11.77 19.82 -5.81
CA ASP A 400 -11.24 20.53 -7.00
C ASP A 400 -9.75 20.86 -6.82
N GLU A 401 -9.37 21.38 -5.63
CA GLU A 401 -7.97 21.69 -5.30
C GLU A 401 -7.07 20.44 -5.32
N GLN A 402 -7.60 19.28 -4.94
CA GLN A 402 -6.86 18.00 -4.98
C GLN A 402 -6.62 17.50 -6.39
N LEU A 403 -7.66 17.53 -7.23
CA LEU A 403 -7.55 17.05 -8.61
C LEU A 403 -6.68 17.97 -9.48
N ALA A 404 -6.59 19.26 -9.13
CA ALA A 404 -5.79 20.25 -9.84
C ALA A 404 -4.29 20.24 -9.47
N GLY A 405 -3.92 19.57 -8.35
CA GLY A 405 -2.54 19.52 -7.84
C GLY A 405 -2.08 20.81 -7.16
N SER A 406 -0.87 20.79 -6.60
CA SER A 406 -0.33 21.84 -5.72
C SER A 406 -0.21 23.26 -6.36
N MET A 407 -0.23 23.36 -7.69
CA MET A 407 -0.12 24.67 -8.37
C MET A 407 -1.42 25.48 -8.35
N GLU A 408 -2.57 24.86 -8.09
CA GLU A 408 -3.88 25.55 -8.03
C GLU A 408 -4.50 25.61 -6.62
N ALA A 409 -3.82 25.10 -5.61
CA ALA A 409 -4.32 25.04 -4.22
C ALA A 409 -4.74 26.40 -3.60
N ALA A 410 -4.37 27.51 -4.23
CA ALA A 410 -4.74 28.87 -3.80
C ALA A 410 -5.95 29.47 -4.55
N LYS A 411 -6.54 28.73 -5.51
CA LYS A 411 -7.59 29.22 -6.41
C LYS A 411 -8.84 29.71 -5.69
N TRP A 412 -9.20 29.07 -4.58
CA TRP A 412 -10.39 29.34 -3.79
C TRP A 412 -10.14 30.06 -2.45
N LYS A 413 -8.92 30.52 -2.18
CA LYS A 413 -8.52 31.02 -0.86
C LYS A 413 -9.46 32.09 -0.29
N ASN A 414 -9.82 33.10 -1.09
CA ASN A 414 -10.66 34.22 -0.64
C ASN A 414 -12.13 33.80 -0.49
N GLU A 415 -12.66 33.08 -1.46
CA GLU A 415 -14.04 32.60 -1.48
C GLU A 415 -14.27 31.56 -0.36
N ARG A 416 -13.31 30.71 -0.10
CA ARG A 416 -13.37 29.74 1.01
C ARG A 416 -13.56 30.44 2.37
N ALA A 417 -12.84 31.54 2.62
CA ALA A 417 -13.00 32.29 3.86
C ALA A 417 -14.41 32.88 4.00
N VAL A 418 -14.97 33.45 2.93
CA VAL A 418 -16.33 33.96 2.88
C VAL A 418 -17.36 32.86 3.13
N LEU A 419 -17.21 31.72 2.45
CA LEU A 419 -18.09 30.56 2.58
C LEU A 419 -18.07 29.98 4.00
N LEU A 420 -16.89 29.77 4.59
CA LEU A 420 -16.75 29.28 5.96
C LEU A 420 -17.39 30.22 7.00
N THR A 421 -17.15 31.54 6.86
CA THR A 421 -17.74 32.54 7.75
C THR A 421 -19.28 32.54 7.65
N SER A 422 -19.80 32.55 6.42
CA SER A 422 -21.24 32.53 6.17
C SER A 422 -21.89 31.23 6.65
N ARG A 423 -21.20 30.11 6.48
CA ARG A 423 -21.66 28.81 6.97
C ARG A 423 -21.71 28.76 8.51
N ALA A 424 -20.66 29.25 9.17
CA ALA A 424 -20.60 29.30 10.63
C ALA A 424 -21.73 30.16 11.26
N GLN A 425 -22.10 31.27 10.60
CA GLN A 425 -23.19 32.15 11.06
C GLN A 425 -24.57 31.48 11.10
N LEU A 426 -24.77 30.37 10.36
CA LEU A 426 -26.03 29.63 10.39
C LEU A 426 -26.24 28.86 11.72
N GLY A 427 -25.18 28.52 12.45
CA GLY A 427 -25.26 27.80 13.72
C GLY A 427 -25.83 26.38 13.62
N LEU A 428 -25.97 25.83 12.41
CA LEU A 428 -26.54 24.51 12.17
C LEU A 428 -25.44 23.41 12.11
N PRO A 429 -25.68 22.20 12.68
CA PRO A 429 -24.72 21.11 12.60
C PRO A 429 -24.54 20.61 11.15
N SER A 430 -23.35 20.13 10.81
CA SER A 430 -23.12 19.55 9.49
C SER A 430 -23.75 18.16 9.39
N PRO A 431 -24.43 17.82 8.26
CA PRO A 431 -24.98 16.49 8.02
C PRO A 431 -23.92 15.41 7.76
N LEU A 432 -22.65 15.77 7.67
CA LEU A 432 -21.54 14.86 7.33
C LEU A 432 -21.17 13.86 8.43
N GLU A 433 -21.72 13.97 9.64
CA GLU A 433 -21.38 13.07 10.75
C GLU A 433 -21.68 11.58 10.50
N LYS A 434 -22.47 11.25 9.47
CA LYS A 434 -22.85 9.87 9.14
C LYS A 434 -22.76 9.59 7.63
N VAL A 435 -21.54 9.53 7.09
CA VAL A 435 -21.35 8.97 5.75
C VAL A 435 -21.45 7.46 5.86
N GLU A 436 -22.49 6.88 5.25
CA GLU A 436 -22.64 5.43 5.20
C GLU A 436 -21.51 4.81 4.38
N LYS A 437 -21.00 3.68 4.86
CA LYS A 437 -20.00 2.91 4.11
C LYS A 437 -20.64 2.41 2.80
N PRO A 438 -19.94 2.52 1.67
CA PRO A 438 -20.47 2.02 0.40
C PRO A 438 -20.62 0.50 0.44
N GLN A 439 -21.70 0.02 -0.13
CA GLN A 439 -21.93 -1.42 -0.26
C GLN A 439 -20.91 -2.01 -1.25
N PHE A 440 -20.35 -3.19 -0.91
CA PHE A 440 -19.49 -4.01 -1.78
C PHE A 440 -18.13 -3.38 -2.18
N GLU A 441 -17.74 -2.27 -1.57
CA GLU A 441 -16.43 -1.65 -1.82
C GLU A 441 -15.42 -1.89 -0.68
N ALA A 442 -15.83 -2.57 0.38
CA ALA A 442 -14.93 -2.85 1.50
C ALA A 442 -13.81 -3.82 1.05
N PRO A 443 -12.53 -3.51 1.31
CA PRO A 443 -11.39 -4.32 0.86
C PRO A 443 -11.48 -5.79 1.28
N HIS A 444 -12.05 -6.09 2.44
CA HIS A 444 -12.23 -7.45 2.93
C HIS A 444 -13.29 -8.26 2.15
N GLU A 445 -14.11 -7.60 1.32
CA GLU A 445 -15.07 -8.25 0.42
C GLU A 445 -14.44 -8.61 -0.94
N ALA A 446 -13.16 -8.23 -1.16
CA ALA A 446 -12.44 -8.55 -2.38
C ALA A 446 -12.24 -10.06 -2.52
N TYR A 447 -12.24 -10.53 -3.76
CA TYR A 447 -11.84 -11.89 -4.07
C TYR A 447 -10.32 -12.00 -4.15
N PRO A 448 -9.76 -13.22 -3.98
CA PRO A 448 -8.32 -13.44 -4.08
C PRO A 448 -7.75 -12.95 -5.41
N PRO A 449 -6.50 -12.48 -5.45
CA PRO A 449 -5.93 -11.84 -6.64
C PRO A 449 -5.46 -12.81 -7.72
N THR A 450 -5.15 -14.06 -7.36
CA THR A 450 -4.65 -15.07 -8.29
C THR A 450 -5.79 -15.73 -9.04
N ARG A 451 -5.67 -15.87 -10.36
CA ARG A 451 -6.69 -16.45 -11.23
C ARG A 451 -6.13 -17.55 -12.13
N LEU A 452 -6.75 -18.70 -12.10
CA LEU A 452 -6.58 -19.77 -13.10
C LEU A 452 -7.80 -19.79 -14.01
N THR A 453 -7.58 -19.90 -15.32
CA THR A 453 -8.65 -19.88 -16.33
C THR A 453 -8.55 -21.10 -17.22
N LEU A 454 -9.67 -21.78 -17.44
CA LEU A 454 -9.86 -22.82 -18.45
C LEU A 454 -10.97 -22.36 -19.40
N GLY A 455 -10.81 -22.63 -20.70
CA GLY A 455 -11.81 -22.23 -21.64
C GLY A 455 -11.71 -22.91 -22.99
N GLY A 456 -12.63 -22.53 -23.85
CA GLY A 456 -12.69 -22.92 -25.25
C GLY A 456 -12.78 -21.70 -26.17
N ILE A 457 -12.26 -21.83 -27.36
CA ILE A 457 -12.30 -20.82 -28.39
C ILE A 457 -12.72 -21.43 -29.72
N LEU A 458 -13.59 -20.71 -30.43
CA LEU A 458 -13.95 -20.96 -31.80
C LEU A 458 -13.59 -19.71 -32.61
N ASN A 459 -12.84 -19.87 -33.70
CA ASN A 459 -12.48 -18.77 -34.57
C ASN A 459 -12.87 -19.14 -36.01
N ARG A 460 -13.60 -18.23 -36.67
CA ARG A 460 -13.95 -18.33 -38.07
C ARG A 460 -13.20 -17.26 -38.84
N SER A 461 -12.21 -17.71 -39.62
CA SER A 461 -11.40 -16.83 -40.43
C SER A 461 -12.19 -16.23 -41.60
N ARG A 462 -11.63 -15.20 -42.28
CA ARG A 462 -12.17 -14.60 -43.49
C ARG A 462 -12.35 -15.63 -44.64
N ALA A 463 -11.49 -16.68 -44.65
CA ALA A 463 -11.60 -17.81 -45.59
C ALA A 463 -12.71 -18.81 -45.22
N LYS A 464 -13.53 -18.53 -44.20
CA LYS A 464 -14.59 -19.38 -43.64
C LYS A 464 -14.12 -20.65 -42.95
N ASP A 465 -12.83 -20.82 -42.73
CA ASP A 465 -12.29 -21.94 -41.97
C ASP A 465 -12.64 -21.75 -40.46
N LEU A 466 -13.26 -22.76 -39.89
CA LEU A 466 -13.56 -22.83 -38.47
C LEU A 466 -12.44 -23.58 -37.76
N LYS A 467 -11.78 -22.91 -36.83
CA LYS A 467 -10.76 -23.50 -35.95
C LYS A 467 -11.22 -23.43 -34.50
N SER A 468 -10.93 -24.49 -33.74
CA SER A 468 -11.27 -24.58 -32.33
C SER A 468 -10.02 -24.89 -31.52
N GLY A 469 -10.00 -24.45 -30.28
CA GLY A 469 -8.90 -24.74 -29.35
C GLY A 469 -9.35 -24.62 -27.91
N ALA A 470 -8.51 -25.14 -27.01
CA ALA A 470 -8.65 -24.95 -25.58
C ALA A 470 -7.77 -23.77 -25.12
N LEU A 471 -8.24 -23.04 -24.12
CA LEU A 471 -7.54 -21.93 -23.49
C LEU A 471 -7.13 -22.34 -22.10
N LEU A 472 -5.89 -22.05 -21.73
CA LEU A 472 -5.36 -22.18 -20.38
C LEU A 472 -4.73 -20.85 -19.98
N GLY A 473 -5.25 -20.22 -18.96
CA GLY A 473 -4.81 -18.89 -18.49
C GLY A 473 -4.40 -18.90 -17.03
N TRP A 474 -3.40 -18.09 -16.71
CA TRP A 474 -2.94 -17.82 -15.36
C TRP A 474 -2.63 -16.34 -15.17
N ARG A 475 -3.13 -15.77 -14.09
CA ARG A 475 -2.83 -14.40 -13.67
C ARG A 475 -2.54 -14.41 -12.18
N PRO A 476 -1.30 -14.15 -11.75
CA PRO A 476 -0.92 -14.22 -10.35
C PRO A 476 -1.47 -13.09 -9.50
N ALA A 477 -1.65 -11.89 -10.08
CA ALA A 477 -1.94 -10.73 -9.27
C ALA A 477 -2.96 -9.78 -9.90
N LEU A 478 -3.80 -9.24 -9.03
CA LEU A 478 -4.75 -8.16 -9.21
C LEU A 478 -5.95 -8.48 -10.12
N HIS A 479 -6.67 -7.45 -10.54
CA HIS A 479 -7.95 -7.56 -11.21
C HIS A 479 -8.01 -6.61 -12.42
N THR A 480 -8.82 -6.94 -13.40
CA THR A 480 -9.16 -6.05 -14.51
C THR A 480 -10.53 -5.42 -14.29
N LEU A 481 -10.83 -4.34 -15.02
CA LEU A 481 -12.16 -3.73 -15.02
C LEU A 481 -13.26 -4.67 -15.53
N ASP A 482 -12.87 -5.77 -16.19
CA ASP A 482 -13.77 -6.80 -16.69
C ASP A 482 -14.25 -7.73 -15.57
N ASN A 483 -13.54 -7.79 -14.43
CA ASN A 483 -13.94 -8.61 -13.29
C ASN A 483 -15.07 -7.96 -12.48
N PRO A 484 -15.92 -8.75 -11.81
CA PRO A 484 -16.97 -8.22 -10.94
C PRO A 484 -16.41 -7.30 -9.86
N VAL A 485 -17.10 -6.19 -9.56
CA VAL A 485 -16.70 -5.26 -8.50
C VAL A 485 -17.02 -5.89 -7.16
N SER A 486 -15.99 -6.13 -6.36
CA SER A 486 -16.11 -6.53 -4.97
C SER A 486 -14.81 -6.20 -4.26
N GLY A 487 -14.85 -5.29 -3.30
CA GLY A 487 -13.68 -4.86 -2.52
C GLY A 487 -12.59 -4.13 -3.30
N MET A 488 -12.79 -3.91 -4.59
CA MET A 488 -11.83 -3.29 -5.50
C MET A 488 -12.42 -1.99 -6.06
N GLY A 489 -11.59 -1.01 -6.37
CA GLY A 489 -12.03 0.24 -6.98
C GLY A 489 -12.71 -0.01 -8.32
N ALA A 490 -13.96 0.46 -8.46
CA ALA A 490 -14.74 0.27 -9.69
C ALA A 490 -14.17 1.00 -10.92
N ASP A 491 -13.23 1.92 -10.70
CA ASP A 491 -12.65 2.81 -11.71
C ASP A 491 -11.24 2.44 -12.14
N LEU A 492 -10.65 1.38 -11.56
CA LEU A 492 -9.27 0.99 -11.79
C LEU A 492 -9.17 -0.52 -12.00
N GLY A 493 -8.54 -0.93 -13.09
CA GLY A 493 -8.12 -2.30 -13.33
C GLY A 493 -6.60 -2.34 -13.51
N ILE A 494 -5.97 -3.32 -12.86
CA ILE A 494 -4.54 -3.55 -12.96
C ILE A 494 -4.33 -5.06 -13.09
N ALA A 495 -3.55 -5.50 -14.05
CA ALA A 495 -3.18 -6.89 -14.20
C ALA A 495 -1.67 -7.02 -14.36
N PHE A 496 -1.10 -7.99 -13.64
CA PHE A 496 0.30 -8.36 -13.74
C PHE A 496 0.44 -9.79 -14.23
N PHE A 497 1.43 -10.00 -15.11
CA PHE A 497 1.83 -11.31 -15.62
C PHE A 497 0.66 -12.18 -16.10
N ASN A 498 -0.33 -11.54 -16.79
CA ASN A 498 -1.43 -12.31 -17.38
C ASN A 498 -0.89 -13.19 -18.51
N LEU A 499 -1.00 -14.50 -18.34
CA LEU A 499 -0.59 -15.52 -19.29
C LEU A 499 -1.82 -16.26 -19.82
N GLU A 500 -1.89 -16.46 -21.13
CA GLU A 500 -2.87 -17.35 -21.75
C GLU A 500 -2.23 -18.17 -22.86
N TYR A 501 -2.44 -19.47 -22.80
CA TYR A 501 -2.03 -20.43 -23.81
C TYR A 501 -3.22 -20.92 -24.61
N LEU A 502 -2.99 -21.15 -25.90
CA LEU A 502 -3.91 -21.79 -26.82
C LEU A 502 -3.41 -23.19 -27.15
N VAL A 503 -4.23 -24.20 -26.93
CA VAL A 503 -3.96 -25.59 -27.29
C VAL A 503 -4.83 -25.94 -28.52
N HIS A 504 -4.19 -26.24 -29.63
CA HIS A 504 -4.86 -26.63 -30.87
C HIS A 504 -4.07 -27.72 -31.60
N ARG A 505 -4.69 -28.85 -31.95
CA ARG A 505 -4.08 -29.97 -32.71
C ARG A 505 -2.71 -30.40 -32.16
N ASN A 506 -2.65 -30.70 -30.87
CA ASN A 506 -1.43 -31.13 -30.16
C ASN A 506 -0.27 -30.11 -30.14
N LYS A 507 -0.54 -28.84 -30.46
CA LYS A 507 0.41 -27.75 -30.34
C LYS A 507 -0.08 -26.78 -29.27
N ILE A 508 0.86 -26.27 -28.49
CA ILE A 508 0.63 -25.23 -27.47
C ILE A 508 1.27 -23.95 -27.98
N TRP A 509 0.49 -22.88 -28.01
CA TRP A 509 0.92 -21.57 -28.43
C TRP A 509 0.76 -20.59 -27.28
N LEU A 510 1.72 -19.71 -27.08
CA LEU A 510 1.52 -18.54 -26.22
C LEU A 510 0.54 -17.60 -26.93
N ARG A 511 -0.68 -17.46 -26.39
CA ARG A 511 -1.71 -16.59 -26.95
C ARG A 511 -1.59 -15.15 -26.46
N GLU A 512 -1.31 -15.01 -25.17
CA GLU A 512 -1.15 -13.70 -24.55
C GLU A 512 -0.14 -13.78 -23.41
N PHE A 513 0.73 -12.80 -23.37
CA PHE A 513 1.56 -12.49 -22.21
C PHE A 513 1.55 -10.99 -21.99
N THR A 514 0.90 -10.55 -20.91
CA THR A 514 0.81 -9.15 -20.53
C THR A 514 1.51 -8.95 -19.19
N PRO A 515 2.79 -8.52 -19.18
CA PRO A 515 3.52 -8.24 -17.94
C PRO A 515 2.83 -7.18 -17.09
N LEU A 516 2.27 -6.14 -17.71
CA LEU A 516 1.55 -5.07 -17.02
C LEU A 516 0.45 -4.50 -17.92
N SER A 517 -0.74 -4.35 -17.34
CA SER A 517 -1.84 -3.59 -17.91
C SER A 517 -2.54 -2.80 -16.81
N ILE A 518 -2.70 -1.49 -17.03
CA ILE A 518 -3.43 -0.58 -16.15
C ILE A 518 -4.52 0.09 -16.98
N GLU A 519 -5.73 0.11 -16.48
CA GLU A 519 -6.86 0.77 -17.14
C GLU A 519 -7.70 1.52 -16.12
N THR A 520 -8.03 2.79 -16.39
CA THR A 520 -8.88 3.61 -15.55
C THR A 520 -10.14 4.04 -16.26
N LEU A 521 -11.27 4.03 -15.53
CA LEU A 521 -12.58 4.47 -16.00
C LEU A 521 -13.26 5.41 -14.99
N PRO A 522 -12.57 6.45 -14.46
CA PRO A 522 -13.22 7.39 -13.58
C PRO A 522 -14.27 8.17 -14.37
N VAL A 523 -15.51 8.13 -13.90
CA VAL A 523 -16.63 8.80 -14.54
C VAL A 523 -16.54 10.30 -14.33
N GLU A 524 -16.81 11.09 -15.37
CA GLU A 524 -17.01 12.55 -15.28
C GLU A 524 -18.02 12.86 -14.16
N LYS A 525 -17.67 13.80 -13.33
CA LYS A 525 -18.45 14.22 -12.15
C LYS A 525 -18.86 15.68 -12.32
N PRO A 526 -19.98 16.13 -11.73
CA PRO A 526 -20.36 17.53 -11.82
C PRO A 526 -19.19 18.45 -11.39
N HIS A 527 -18.79 19.32 -12.27
CA HIS A 527 -17.70 20.30 -12.11
C HIS A 527 -16.28 19.77 -11.86
N LEU A 528 -16.10 18.46 -11.71
CA LEU A 528 -14.79 17.82 -11.53
C LEU A 528 -14.41 17.05 -12.80
N SER A 529 -13.26 17.37 -13.38
CA SER A 529 -12.75 16.64 -14.55
C SER A 529 -12.17 15.30 -14.12
N ALA A 530 -12.52 14.25 -14.86
CA ALA A 530 -11.97 12.93 -14.70
C ALA A 530 -11.42 12.41 -16.03
N HIS A 531 -10.20 11.89 -16.01
CA HIS A 531 -9.54 11.41 -17.21
C HIS A 531 -9.44 9.88 -17.20
N SER A 532 -9.95 9.27 -18.25
CA SER A 532 -9.82 7.83 -18.50
C SER A 532 -8.54 7.59 -19.29
N TRP A 533 -7.71 6.67 -18.84
CA TRP A 533 -6.51 6.29 -19.56
C TRP A 533 -6.23 4.79 -19.41
N HIS A 534 -5.50 4.24 -20.35
CA HIS A 534 -4.93 2.91 -20.21
C HIS A 534 -3.48 2.90 -20.67
N PHE A 535 -2.72 1.99 -20.07
CA PHE A 535 -1.36 1.66 -20.45
C PHE A 535 -1.18 0.16 -20.37
N GLY A 536 -0.49 -0.43 -21.34
CA GLY A 536 -0.16 -1.84 -21.29
C GLY A 536 0.96 -2.18 -22.25
N PHE A 537 1.66 -3.26 -21.93
CA PHE A 537 2.63 -3.84 -22.86
C PHE A 537 2.62 -5.36 -22.74
N GLY A 538 2.93 -6.02 -23.85
CA GLY A 538 2.94 -7.47 -23.87
C GLY A 538 2.94 -8.06 -25.26
N TYR A 539 2.78 -9.36 -25.31
CA TYR A 539 2.67 -10.16 -26.52
C TYR A 539 1.24 -10.67 -26.69
N LYS A 540 0.70 -10.59 -27.88
CA LYS A 540 -0.62 -11.14 -28.22
C LYS A 540 -0.59 -11.84 -29.58
N GLN A 541 -1.22 -13.02 -29.64
CA GLN A 541 -1.42 -13.80 -30.84
C GLN A 541 -2.91 -14.03 -31.07
N ASN A 542 -3.44 -13.50 -32.16
CA ASN A 542 -4.88 -13.56 -32.48
C ASN A 542 -5.23 -14.60 -33.54
N CYS A 543 -4.30 -15.48 -33.92
CA CYS A 543 -4.50 -16.53 -34.91
C CYS A 543 -4.06 -17.91 -34.38
N PHE A 544 -4.38 -18.97 -35.12
CA PHE A 544 -3.96 -20.33 -34.87
C PHE A 544 -2.66 -20.70 -35.63
N ALA A 545 -1.78 -19.74 -35.85
CA ALA A 545 -0.49 -19.85 -36.52
C ALA A 545 0.49 -18.86 -35.87
N ALA A 546 1.73 -18.79 -36.33
CA ALA A 546 2.70 -17.80 -35.89
C ALA A 546 2.32 -16.42 -36.43
N CYS A 547 1.60 -15.61 -35.67
CA CYS A 547 1.16 -14.24 -36.03
C CYS A 547 1.23 -13.32 -34.81
N GLY A 548 2.22 -13.52 -33.96
CA GLY A 548 2.34 -12.80 -32.71
C GLY A 548 2.82 -11.37 -32.87
N GLN A 549 2.32 -10.47 -32.05
CA GLN A 549 2.73 -9.07 -31.97
C GLN A 549 3.19 -8.76 -30.56
N THR A 550 4.35 -8.13 -30.43
CA THR A 550 4.76 -7.48 -29.17
C THR A 550 4.40 -6.02 -29.25
N THR A 551 3.65 -5.51 -28.27
CA THR A 551 3.08 -4.17 -28.32
C THR A 551 3.23 -3.43 -27.01
N VAL A 552 3.36 -2.10 -27.12
CA VAL A 552 3.09 -1.12 -26.07
C VAL A 552 1.89 -0.31 -26.51
N ASN A 553 0.91 -0.15 -25.64
CA ASN A 553 -0.29 0.61 -25.94
C ASN A 553 -0.56 1.66 -24.85
N PHE A 554 -1.05 2.81 -25.29
CA PHE A 554 -1.47 3.91 -24.43
C PHE A 554 -2.73 4.54 -25.03
N GLY A 555 -3.69 4.85 -24.16
CA GLY A 555 -4.90 5.57 -24.55
C GLY A 555 -5.31 6.58 -23.50
N TYR A 556 -5.87 7.69 -23.94
CA TYR A 556 -6.29 8.79 -23.08
C TYR A 556 -7.62 9.39 -23.57
N GLY A 557 -8.51 9.68 -22.62
CA GLY A 557 -9.84 10.19 -22.95
C GLY A 557 -10.70 10.48 -21.73
N ARG A 558 -11.99 10.28 -21.88
CA ARG A 558 -12.98 10.54 -20.82
C ARG A 558 -13.99 9.41 -20.71
N ALA A 559 -14.60 9.28 -19.53
CA ALA A 559 -15.67 8.32 -19.28
C ALA A 559 -16.90 9.00 -18.69
N TRP A 560 -18.07 8.54 -19.12
CA TRP A 560 -19.37 9.04 -18.67
C TRP A 560 -20.22 7.91 -18.10
N ARG A 561 -21.14 8.27 -17.21
CA ARG A 561 -22.15 7.35 -16.70
C ARG A 561 -23.21 7.09 -17.78
N LEU A 562 -23.52 5.83 -18.02
CA LEU A 562 -24.46 5.40 -19.06
C LEU A 562 -25.87 5.17 -18.50
N VAL A 563 -25.98 4.68 -17.28
CA VAL A 563 -27.20 4.40 -16.53
C VAL A 563 -26.99 4.62 -15.05
N ASN A 564 -28.09 4.82 -14.29
CA ASN A 564 -28.03 5.15 -12.86
C ASN A 564 -27.36 4.07 -11.98
N GLU A 565 -27.27 2.84 -12.43
CA GLU A 565 -26.74 1.70 -11.68
C GLU A 565 -25.25 1.38 -11.95
N GLY A 566 -24.43 2.38 -12.30
CA GLY A 566 -22.99 2.19 -12.45
C GLY A 566 -22.50 1.81 -13.83
N GLY A 567 -23.36 1.81 -14.85
CA GLY A 567 -22.96 1.65 -16.25
C GLY A 567 -22.07 2.80 -16.73
N ARG A 568 -21.04 2.50 -17.51
CA ARG A 568 -20.00 3.44 -17.96
C ARG A 568 -19.68 3.28 -19.43
N ILE A 569 -19.35 4.40 -20.07
CA ILE A 569 -18.75 4.43 -21.40
C ILE A 569 -17.51 5.32 -21.35
N ALA A 570 -16.39 4.83 -21.85
CA ALA A 570 -15.19 5.62 -22.09
C ALA A 570 -14.93 5.76 -23.58
N LEU A 571 -14.49 6.94 -24.00
CA LEU A 571 -13.96 7.20 -25.32
C LEU A 571 -12.54 7.70 -25.19
N ARG A 572 -11.61 7.11 -25.96
CA ARG A 572 -10.17 7.40 -25.88
C ARG A 572 -9.56 7.55 -27.25
N ALA A 573 -8.57 8.40 -27.37
CA ALA A 573 -7.60 8.37 -28.43
C ALA A 573 -6.45 7.45 -28.00
N ASP A 574 -6.05 6.56 -28.90
CA ASP A 574 -5.10 5.49 -28.61
C ASP A 574 -3.90 5.55 -29.53
N VAL A 575 -2.78 5.07 -29.04
CA VAL A 575 -1.60 4.74 -29.84
C VAL A 575 -1.08 3.38 -29.42
N LYS A 576 -0.88 2.50 -30.39
CA LYS A 576 -0.22 1.22 -30.21
C LYS A 576 1.04 1.20 -31.07
N ALA A 577 2.16 0.82 -30.53
CA ALA A 577 3.42 0.64 -31.22
C ALA A 577 3.99 -0.74 -30.89
N GLY A 578 4.67 -1.35 -31.84
CA GLY A 578 5.20 -2.67 -31.58
C GLY A 578 5.92 -3.28 -32.77
N ASP A 579 6.16 -4.60 -32.63
CA ASP A 579 6.76 -5.43 -33.65
C ASP A 579 5.81 -6.60 -33.97
N ASP A 580 5.50 -6.75 -35.23
CA ASP A 580 4.66 -7.83 -35.78
C ASP A 580 5.54 -8.82 -36.53
N ALA A 581 5.34 -10.11 -36.27
CA ALA A 581 6.16 -11.18 -36.85
C ALA A 581 6.20 -11.14 -38.40
N ASP A 582 5.16 -10.62 -39.05
CA ASP A 582 5.05 -10.57 -40.52
C ASP A 582 5.28 -9.15 -41.08
N ALA A 583 4.99 -8.09 -40.34
CA ALA A 583 5.01 -6.71 -40.80
C ALA A 583 6.18 -5.88 -40.24
N GLY A 584 6.93 -6.43 -39.26
CA GLY A 584 7.99 -5.70 -38.55
C GLY A 584 7.46 -4.58 -37.68
N LEU A 585 8.29 -3.57 -37.42
CA LEU A 585 7.93 -2.44 -36.57
C LEU A 585 6.75 -1.66 -37.15
N PHE A 586 5.80 -1.34 -36.30
CA PHE A 586 4.61 -0.59 -36.66
C PHE A 586 4.19 0.42 -35.59
N VAL A 587 3.45 1.44 -36.02
CA VAL A 587 2.71 2.36 -35.16
C VAL A 587 1.25 2.41 -35.63
N GLU A 588 0.34 2.36 -34.68
CA GLU A 588 -1.10 2.24 -34.93
C GLU A 588 -1.88 3.28 -34.09
N PRO A 589 -2.03 4.52 -34.56
CA PRO A 589 -2.94 5.49 -33.97
C PRO A 589 -4.38 5.07 -34.19
N GLY A 590 -5.25 5.38 -33.22
CA GLY A 590 -6.64 4.97 -33.26
C GLY A 590 -7.52 5.65 -32.25
N VAL A 591 -8.74 5.14 -32.15
CA VAL A 591 -9.74 5.51 -31.15
C VAL A 591 -10.36 4.26 -30.56
N SER A 592 -10.72 4.29 -29.29
CA SER A 592 -11.44 3.18 -28.64
C SER A 592 -12.65 3.66 -27.86
N ALA A 593 -13.61 2.74 -27.71
CA ALA A 593 -14.73 2.87 -26.81
C ALA A 593 -14.80 1.64 -25.90
N HIS A 594 -14.98 1.87 -24.61
CA HIS A 594 -15.19 0.83 -23.62
C HIS A 594 -16.51 1.05 -22.91
N VAL A 595 -17.45 0.13 -23.07
CA VAL A 595 -18.75 0.11 -22.42
C VAL A 595 -18.74 -0.99 -21.38
N ASN A 596 -19.10 -0.65 -20.15
CA ASN A 596 -19.17 -1.59 -19.01
C ASN A 596 -20.50 -1.35 -18.28
N VAL A 597 -21.40 -2.33 -18.32
CA VAL A 597 -22.76 -2.25 -17.75
C VAL A 597 -22.92 -3.38 -16.72
N PRO A 598 -22.88 -3.08 -15.40
CA PRO A 598 -23.26 -4.03 -14.39
C PRO A 598 -24.80 -4.23 -14.40
N PHE A 599 -25.27 -5.47 -14.39
CA PHE A 599 -26.71 -5.80 -14.18
C PHE A 599 -27.01 -6.11 -12.72
N LYS A 600 -26.07 -6.79 -12.08
CA LYS A 600 -26.07 -7.10 -10.65
C LYS A 600 -24.62 -7.05 -10.19
N GLN A 601 -24.41 -7.13 -8.90
CA GLN A 601 -23.07 -7.19 -8.32
C GLN A 601 -22.18 -8.28 -8.95
N SER A 602 -22.77 -9.42 -9.28
CA SER A 602 -22.06 -10.60 -9.81
C SER A 602 -22.11 -10.73 -11.33
N THR A 603 -22.78 -9.83 -12.06
CA THR A 603 -22.95 -9.95 -13.51
C THR A 603 -22.74 -8.62 -14.23
N ARG A 604 -22.06 -8.65 -15.36
CA ARG A 604 -21.83 -7.46 -16.19
C ARG A 604 -21.74 -7.79 -17.67
N TRP A 605 -22.04 -6.81 -18.46
CA TRP A 605 -21.80 -6.79 -19.89
C TRP A 605 -20.72 -5.76 -20.24
N ILE A 606 -19.75 -6.19 -21.04
CA ILE A 606 -18.62 -5.38 -21.44
C ILE A 606 -18.53 -5.42 -22.95
N THR A 607 -18.44 -4.25 -23.58
CA THR A 607 -18.17 -4.13 -25.01
C THR A 607 -17.01 -3.19 -25.22
N LYS A 608 -15.99 -3.68 -25.93
CA LYS A 608 -14.81 -2.90 -26.33
C LYS A 608 -14.83 -2.78 -27.85
N PHE A 609 -14.65 -1.57 -28.33
CA PHE A 609 -14.51 -1.24 -29.74
C PHE A 609 -13.21 -0.50 -29.94
N SER A 610 -12.47 -0.80 -31.01
CA SER A 610 -11.33 -0.01 -31.45
C SER A 610 -11.30 0.12 -32.96
N LEU A 611 -10.90 1.29 -33.45
CA LEU A 611 -10.63 1.60 -34.83
C LEU A 611 -9.28 2.28 -34.92
N SER A 612 -8.38 1.72 -35.70
CA SER A 612 -6.99 2.17 -35.78
C SER A 612 -6.43 1.99 -37.19
N GLN A 613 -5.34 2.70 -37.50
CA GLN A 613 -4.64 2.57 -38.77
C GLN A 613 -3.20 2.11 -38.49
N ALA A 614 -2.92 0.85 -38.79
CA ALA A 614 -1.56 0.33 -38.74
C ALA A 614 -0.68 0.88 -39.86
N ARG A 615 0.48 1.40 -39.49
CA ARG A 615 1.50 1.92 -40.41
C ARG A 615 2.81 1.21 -40.10
N SER A 616 3.36 0.46 -41.05
CA SER A 616 4.64 -0.20 -40.94
C SER A 616 5.55 0.20 -42.09
N GLN A 617 6.85 -0.05 -41.96
CA GLN A 617 7.81 0.22 -43.02
C GLN A 617 7.65 -0.70 -44.25
N SER A 618 7.10 -1.89 -44.03
CA SER A 618 7.05 -2.95 -45.04
C SER A 618 5.67 -3.09 -45.71
N ARG A 619 4.62 -2.41 -45.23
CA ARG A 619 3.24 -2.55 -45.75
C ARG A 619 2.53 -1.21 -45.89
N LEU A 620 1.59 -1.13 -46.84
CA LEU A 620 0.68 -0.03 -46.93
C LEU A 620 -0.17 0.13 -45.70
N PRO A 621 -0.60 1.36 -45.35
CA PRO A 621 -1.47 1.58 -44.19
C PRO A 621 -2.75 0.73 -44.27
N VAL A 622 -3.04 -0.01 -43.20
CA VAL A 622 -4.20 -0.90 -43.08
C VAL A 622 -5.10 -0.42 -41.96
N TRP A 623 -6.38 -0.33 -42.21
CA TRP A 623 -7.38 -0.07 -41.20
C TRP A 623 -7.70 -1.36 -40.44
N ASN A 624 -7.55 -1.31 -39.12
CA ASN A 624 -7.93 -2.35 -38.20
C ASN A 624 -9.18 -1.93 -37.43
N HIS A 625 -10.13 -2.84 -37.33
CA HIS A 625 -11.28 -2.68 -36.46
C HIS A 625 -11.44 -3.93 -35.61
N GLU A 626 -11.67 -3.72 -34.31
CA GLU A 626 -11.90 -4.78 -33.35
C GLU A 626 -13.14 -4.45 -32.51
N VAL A 627 -14.04 -5.39 -32.40
CA VAL A 627 -15.18 -5.33 -31.47
C VAL A 627 -15.19 -6.60 -30.65
N THR A 628 -15.24 -6.48 -29.35
CA THR A 628 -15.41 -7.62 -28.46
C THR A 628 -16.54 -7.31 -27.49
N SER A 629 -17.50 -8.23 -27.40
CA SER A 629 -18.60 -8.15 -26.43
C SER A 629 -18.56 -9.38 -25.54
N SER A 630 -18.58 -9.20 -24.23
CA SER A 630 -18.53 -10.27 -23.26
C SER A 630 -19.60 -10.10 -22.18
N PHE A 631 -20.13 -11.24 -21.75
CA PHE A 631 -20.97 -11.36 -20.57
C PHE A 631 -20.18 -12.11 -19.51
N VAL A 632 -20.00 -11.49 -18.35
CA VAL A 632 -19.25 -12.03 -17.22
C VAL A 632 -20.22 -12.24 -16.06
N ALA A 633 -20.20 -13.43 -15.47
CA ALA A 633 -21.02 -13.80 -14.33
C ALA A 633 -20.17 -14.51 -13.27
N ARG A 634 -20.40 -14.19 -12.01
CA ARG A 634 -19.88 -14.92 -10.86
C ARG A 634 -21.02 -15.59 -10.12
N PRO A 635 -21.35 -16.84 -10.46
CA PRO A 635 -22.47 -17.55 -9.81
C PRO A 635 -22.20 -17.82 -8.34
N PHE A 636 -20.96 -18.02 -7.94
CA PHE A 636 -20.50 -18.18 -6.55
C PHE A 636 -18.99 -17.90 -6.46
N THR A 637 -18.53 -17.46 -5.32
CA THR A 637 -17.11 -17.33 -5.01
C THR A 637 -16.51 -18.74 -4.81
N PRO A 638 -15.39 -19.10 -5.45
CA PRO A 638 -14.45 -18.26 -6.21
C PRO A 638 -14.57 -18.39 -7.76
N VAL A 639 -15.69 -18.75 -8.32
CA VAL A 639 -15.85 -19.09 -9.75
C VAL A 639 -16.44 -17.92 -10.56
N GLU A 640 -15.83 -17.63 -11.68
CA GLU A 640 -16.29 -16.67 -12.70
C GLU A 640 -16.45 -17.36 -14.04
N LEU A 641 -17.53 -17.06 -14.74
CA LEU A 641 -17.84 -17.53 -16.10
C LEU A 641 -17.85 -16.33 -17.05
N GLU A 642 -17.18 -16.46 -18.18
CA GLU A 642 -17.15 -15.46 -19.26
C GLU A 642 -17.60 -16.12 -20.57
N PHE A 643 -18.55 -15.45 -21.26
CA PHE A 643 -18.92 -15.75 -22.64
C PHE A 643 -18.63 -14.49 -23.47
N ALA A 644 -17.79 -14.61 -24.47
CA ALA A 644 -17.39 -13.49 -25.31
C ALA A 644 -17.56 -13.83 -26.79
N ALA A 645 -17.98 -12.82 -27.55
CA ALA A 645 -17.95 -12.82 -29.02
C ALA A 645 -17.15 -11.60 -29.50
N GLY A 646 -16.26 -11.80 -30.45
CA GLY A 646 -15.43 -10.76 -30.99
C GLY A 646 -15.33 -10.82 -32.50
N MET A 647 -15.09 -9.68 -33.14
CA MET A 647 -14.77 -9.55 -34.55
C MET A 647 -13.53 -8.68 -34.70
N GLN A 648 -12.53 -9.21 -35.38
CA GLN A 648 -11.33 -8.48 -35.74
C GLN A 648 -11.07 -8.63 -37.25
N ASN A 649 -11.10 -7.54 -37.97
CA ASN A 649 -10.83 -7.52 -39.44
C ASN A 649 -11.61 -8.61 -40.21
N LEU A 650 -12.91 -8.79 -39.92
CA LEU A 650 -13.79 -9.80 -40.49
C LEU A 650 -13.51 -11.26 -40.06
N SER A 651 -12.67 -11.48 -39.08
CA SER A 651 -12.51 -12.77 -38.39
C SER A 651 -13.43 -12.76 -37.17
N LEU A 652 -14.29 -13.78 -37.03
CA LEU A 652 -15.19 -13.92 -35.89
C LEU A 652 -14.60 -14.90 -34.86
N GLU A 653 -14.67 -14.53 -33.60
CA GLU A 653 -14.20 -15.32 -32.50
C GLU A 653 -15.26 -15.44 -31.39
N TRP A 654 -15.46 -16.66 -30.88
CA TRP A 654 -16.28 -16.92 -29.71
C TRP A 654 -15.42 -17.58 -28.65
N ARG A 655 -15.61 -17.18 -27.38
CA ARG A 655 -14.88 -17.72 -26.24
C ARG A 655 -15.86 -18.04 -25.12
N ALA A 656 -15.59 -19.16 -24.45
CA ALA A 656 -16.21 -19.49 -23.18
C ALA A 656 -15.11 -19.82 -22.20
N ARG A 657 -15.09 -19.16 -21.07
CA ARG A 657 -14.06 -19.32 -20.02
C ARG A 657 -14.71 -19.57 -18.67
N SER A 658 -14.07 -20.41 -17.87
CA SER A 658 -14.31 -20.55 -16.44
C SER A 658 -13.02 -20.20 -15.70
N SER A 659 -13.11 -19.32 -14.74
CA SER A 659 -11.96 -18.85 -13.97
C SER A 659 -12.18 -19.10 -12.48
N TRP A 660 -11.12 -19.51 -11.80
CA TRP A 660 -11.08 -19.72 -10.35
C TRP A 660 -10.10 -18.74 -9.73
N TYR A 661 -10.50 -18.15 -8.62
CA TYR A 661 -9.73 -17.20 -7.84
C TYR A 661 -9.27 -17.85 -6.53
N PHE A 662 -8.00 -17.71 -6.17
CA PHE A 662 -7.40 -18.27 -4.94
C PHE A 662 -6.22 -17.44 -4.40
#